data_1ce060b173bc55abb48e6523d37c05f0
#
_entry.id   1ce060b173bc55abb48e6523d37c05f0
#
_cell.length_a   1.000
_cell.length_b   1.000
_cell.length_c   1.000
_cell.angle_alpha   90.00
_cell.angle_beta   90.00
_cell.angle_gamma   90.00
#
_symmetry.space_group_name_H-M   'P 1'
#
loop_
_entity.id
_entity.type
_entity.pdbx_description
1 polymer ?
#
loop_
_entity_poly.entity_id
_entity_poly.type
_entity_poly.pdbx_seq_one_letter_code
_entity_poly.pdbx_strand_id
1 'polypeptide(L)'
;MKRWLSTMLLVCVSTPVAAQSTLYADALGNGWQNWSWATVNLASTGPVHAGQFAIAMEPDNFQGLYFASPGVARNFGDYAGLRLWVHGGSAGGQVLHLVFQLGQTTVYSRPLNQIVTGGALAAGQWREAFQPFTGAGAPTGTFDGVILQDQSGVNQAAIHVDDVVLEAGGGPPPGAVQVSVDLGGTRRAIDPNIYGVNFGSDAQHADLRYPTRRSGGNSTTRYNWQFDVHNTANDYFYQNIPDGSGQGLPNDSTMNAFVVATKAQGGEPLLTIPTIGWVPKDSRQKLWGFSQALYGAQTLDECRFYAPNPPNWCSADSGNGLCVNGPFCQGGRIVGNDPQDTSKPAPVSYAVAWVNHLRARHGPAAQGGVRYYSLDNEPMLWNSTHRDVHPQAPTYDEVWTRGRDRALAIKAVEPDAKIFGPVTWGWCDYWTSAADAALGNCFEGPDRSAHGGLPFVEWYLQRVCAETGPGGVRAVDYLDLHYYPQGANIDGLDNDVASGEQPDVQARRLRSLRELHDANYTSESWIGQTAYPNPNLLRRARAAIDARCPGTKLALTEYKWGPDNGVTGALAQAELLAIFGREGVDYATRWVAPVDGSLAEHAFRMYLDYDGAHTRVLGDSVPASSSDAAMLGAYAVDQVGGPLRVLLFNRSPSVRGVELALAGLSAQRWSGWRLSGSGYAQVADNQPAAGATLALTLPGYSATLLVIARDAIAPNIFANGFE
;
A
#
# COMPACT_ATOMS: atom_id res chain seq x y z
N MET A 1 39.38 -24.13 -52.51
CA MET A 1 39.41 -22.68 -52.23
C MET A 1 38.54 -22.43 -50.97
N LYS A 2 39.16 -22.37 -49.82
CA LYS A 2 38.49 -22.07 -48.56
C LYS A 2 38.62 -20.57 -48.30
N ARG A 3 37.49 -19.83 -48.25
CA ARG A 3 37.46 -18.43 -47.83
C ARG A 3 37.27 -18.39 -46.29
N TRP A 4 38.19 -17.76 -45.58
CA TRP A 4 38.12 -17.39 -44.20
C TRP A 4 37.34 -16.09 -44.10
N LEU A 5 36.20 -16.07 -43.40
CA LEU A 5 35.58 -14.83 -42.90
C LEU A 5 36.13 -14.58 -41.50
N SER A 6 36.90 -13.51 -41.35
CA SER A 6 37.27 -12.98 -40.06
C SER A 6 36.11 -12.16 -39.48
N THR A 7 35.48 -12.65 -38.44
CA THR A 7 34.47 -11.90 -37.68
C THR A 7 35.24 -11.02 -36.69
N MET A 8 35.23 -9.73 -36.93
CA MET A 8 35.79 -8.72 -36.00
C MET A 8 34.81 -8.52 -34.86
N LEU A 9 35.13 -9.05 -33.68
CA LEU A 9 34.37 -8.86 -32.46
C LEU A 9 34.63 -7.45 -31.92
N LEU A 10 33.70 -6.53 -32.10
CA LEU A 10 33.75 -5.20 -31.53
C LEU A 10 33.42 -5.33 -30.02
N VAL A 11 34.44 -5.34 -29.17
CA VAL A 11 34.27 -5.28 -27.73
C VAL A 11 33.95 -3.83 -27.37
N CYS A 12 32.66 -3.52 -27.17
CA CYS A 12 32.26 -2.28 -26.53
C CYS A 12 32.63 -2.38 -25.04
N VAL A 13 33.72 -1.73 -24.66
CA VAL A 13 34.03 -1.49 -23.24
C VAL A 13 33.08 -0.42 -22.72
N SER A 14 31.99 -0.85 -22.06
CA SER A 14 31.11 0.06 -21.33
C SER A 14 31.83 0.46 -20.02
N THR A 15 32.21 1.72 -19.88
CA THR A 15 32.61 2.28 -18.58
C THR A 15 31.38 2.33 -17.66
N PRO A 16 31.45 1.80 -16.45
CA PRO A 16 30.34 1.89 -15.51
C PRO A 16 30.11 3.36 -15.12
N VAL A 17 28.88 3.85 -15.24
CA VAL A 17 28.47 5.13 -14.65
C VAL A 17 28.43 4.95 -13.14
N ALA A 18 29.01 5.89 -12.42
CA ALA A 18 29.06 5.84 -10.97
C ALA A 18 27.65 6.00 -10.39
N ALA A 19 27.29 5.12 -9.47
CA ALA A 19 26.11 5.29 -8.62
C ALA A 19 26.27 6.53 -7.73
N GLN A 20 25.15 7.07 -7.23
CA GLN A 20 25.18 8.10 -6.20
C GLN A 20 26.18 7.71 -5.10
N SER A 21 27.03 8.65 -4.69
CA SER A 21 28.03 8.42 -3.65
C SER A 21 27.83 9.43 -2.52
N THR A 22 27.40 8.93 -1.37
CA THR A 22 27.29 9.74 -0.15
C THR A 22 28.67 9.97 0.44
N LEU A 23 29.03 11.24 0.64
CA LEU A 23 30.25 11.63 1.36
C LEU A 23 29.98 11.69 2.86
N TYR A 24 28.81 12.22 3.21
CA TYR A 24 28.33 12.32 4.59
C TYR A 24 26.80 12.34 4.63
N ALA A 25 26.25 11.59 5.57
CA ALA A 25 24.91 11.68 6.13
C ALA A 25 25.08 11.70 7.67
N ASP A 26 24.54 10.82 8.46
CA ASP A 26 24.86 10.74 9.90
C ASP A 26 26.32 10.32 10.22
N ALA A 27 27.05 9.85 9.20
CA ALA A 27 28.46 9.45 9.27
C ALA A 27 29.12 9.58 7.90
N LEU A 28 30.44 9.46 7.86
CA LEU A 28 31.19 9.41 6.60
C LEU A 28 30.77 8.21 5.76
N GLY A 29 30.51 8.48 4.49
CA GLY A 29 30.18 7.47 3.49
C GLY A 29 31.34 6.48 3.26
N ASN A 30 31.00 5.27 2.80
CA ASN A 30 32.00 4.23 2.54
C ASN A 30 33.04 4.69 1.50
N GLY A 31 34.33 4.58 1.85
CA GLY A 31 35.45 5.00 1.01
C GLY A 31 35.84 6.48 1.14
N TRP A 32 35.18 7.24 2.00
CA TRP A 32 35.53 8.59 2.32
C TRP A 32 36.21 8.69 3.69
N GLN A 33 37.19 9.61 3.82
CA GLN A 33 37.96 9.86 5.03
C GLN A 33 37.89 11.33 5.37
N ASN A 34 37.98 11.65 6.68
CA ASN A 34 38.11 13.02 7.15
C ASN A 34 39.59 13.44 7.17
N TRP A 35 39.96 14.33 6.28
CA TRP A 35 41.29 14.97 6.22
C TRP A 35 41.22 16.46 6.53
N SER A 36 40.20 16.90 7.24
CA SER A 36 39.99 18.30 7.61
C SER A 36 41.16 18.87 8.43
N TRP A 37 41.46 20.11 8.17
CA TRP A 37 42.38 20.89 9.01
C TRP A 37 41.67 22.06 9.72
N ALA A 38 40.37 22.20 9.55
CA ALA A 38 39.49 22.98 10.41
C ALA A 38 39.10 22.17 11.66
N THR A 39 38.67 22.87 12.72
CA THR A 39 38.00 22.21 13.86
C THR A 39 36.67 21.68 13.38
N VAL A 40 36.51 20.35 13.39
CA VAL A 40 35.26 19.68 12.95
C VAL A 40 34.78 18.68 13.98
N ASN A 41 33.47 18.61 14.16
CA ASN A 41 32.79 17.55 14.88
C ASN A 41 31.84 16.84 13.92
N LEU A 42 32.14 15.59 13.56
CA LEU A 42 31.36 14.78 12.62
C LEU A 42 30.08 14.16 13.22
N ALA A 43 29.85 14.37 14.51
CA ALA A 43 28.67 13.85 15.21
C ALA A 43 28.03 14.96 16.06
N SER A 44 27.84 16.13 15.47
CA SER A 44 27.14 17.25 16.11
C SER A 44 25.63 16.96 16.18
N THR A 45 25.04 17.09 17.35
CA THR A 45 23.59 16.86 17.59
C THR A 45 22.72 18.09 17.34
N GLY A 46 23.27 19.18 16.83
CA GLY A 46 22.48 20.36 16.53
C GLY A 46 23.24 21.53 15.98
N PRO A 47 22.64 22.26 15.03
CA PRO A 47 21.49 21.88 14.21
C PRO A 47 21.80 20.71 13.25
N VAL A 48 20.81 19.84 12.98
CA VAL A 48 20.88 18.69 12.08
C VAL A 48 19.86 18.94 10.95
N HIS A 49 20.21 18.62 9.69
CA HIS A 49 19.30 18.75 8.55
C HIS A 49 18.42 17.48 8.42
N ALA A 50 19.04 16.31 8.44
CA ALA A 50 18.36 15.02 8.44
C ALA A 50 19.10 14.01 9.32
N GLY A 51 18.41 12.94 9.77
CA GLY A 51 19.02 11.93 10.64
C GLY A 51 19.25 12.39 12.08
N GLN A 52 20.39 12.00 12.67
CA GLN A 52 20.74 12.25 14.08
C GLN A 52 21.91 13.20 14.25
N PHE A 53 22.79 13.29 13.27
CA PHE A 53 24.04 14.03 13.36
C PHE A 53 24.30 14.88 12.11
N ALA A 54 24.91 16.04 12.31
CA ALA A 54 25.50 16.86 11.27
C ALA A 54 26.99 17.12 11.57
N ILE A 55 27.73 17.66 10.62
CA ILE A 55 29.10 18.13 10.85
C ILE A 55 29.04 19.56 11.36
N ALA A 56 29.57 19.84 12.56
CA ALA A 56 29.89 21.20 12.96
C ALA A 56 31.32 21.54 12.50
N MET A 57 31.52 22.70 11.88
CA MET A 57 32.82 23.21 11.40
C MET A 57 33.02 24.64 11.84
N GLU A 58 34.22 24.95 12.35
CA GLU A 58 34.68 26.31 12.58
C GLU A 58 35.54 26.75 11.38
N PRO A 59 35.03 27.63 10.50
CA PRO A 59 35.77 28.07 9.31
C PRO A 59 36.71 29.20 9.64
N ASP A 60 37.86 28.84 10.20
CA ASP A 60 38.92 29.80 10.58
C ASP A 60 39.96 29.94 9.47
N ASN A 61 40.47 31.11 9.29
CA ASN A 61 41.65 31.53 8.52
C ASN A 61 42.20 30.49 7.51
N PHE A 62 41.54 30.35 6.38
CA PHE A 62 41.80 29.38 5.29
C PHE A 62 41.72 27.92 5.66
N GLN A 63 41.09 27.57 6.80
CA GLN A 63 40.85 26.19 7.19
C GLN A 63 39.70 25.58 6.38
N GLY A 64 39.63 24.23 6.35
CA GLY A 64 38.67 23.51 5.54
C GLY A 64 38.22 22.17 6.12
N LEU A 65 36.94 21.86 5.88
CA LEU A 65 36.38 20.53 6.00
C LEU A 65 36.74 19.76 4.74
N TYR A 66 37.43 18.62 4.87
CA TYR A 66 37.95 17.87 3.73
C TYR A 66 37.50 16.40 3.74
N PHE A 67 36.68 16.03 2.76
CA PHE A 67 36.34 14.67 2.43
C PHE A 67 37.34 14.13 1.40
N ALA A 68 38.21 13.22 1.81
CA ALA A 68 39.22 12.60 0.95
C ALA A 68 38.86 11.15 0.59
N SER A 69 39.19 10.73 -0.61
CA SER A 69 39.03 9.35 -1.08
C SER A 69 40.35 8.85 -1.67
N PRO A 70 41.36 8.65 -0.83
CA PRO A 70 42.75 8.38 -1.29
C PRO A 70 42.82 7.11 -2.13
N GLY A 71 43.45 7.21 -3.30
CA GLY A 71 43.62 6.11 -4.24
C GLY A 71 42.39 5.78 -5.09
N VAL A 72 41.28 6.54 -4.94
CA VAL A 72 40.06 6.36 -5.74
C VAL A 72 39.66 7.68 -6.40
N ALA A 73 40.23 7.94 -7.57
CA ALA A 73 39.84 9.09 -8.38
C ALA A 73 38.48 8.86 -9.05
N ARG A 74 37.64 9.89 -9.01
CA ARG A 74 36.30 9.92 -9.60
C ARG A 74 36.26 10.89 -10.77
N ASN A 75 35.57 10.54 -11.86
CA ASN A 75 35.40 11.43 -13.01
C ASN A 75 34.18 12.34 -12.77
N PHE A 76 34.33 13.66 -12.98
CA PHE A 76 33.20 14.59 -12.90
C PHE A 76 32.06 14.19 -13.83
N GLY A 77 32.38 13.66 -15.02
CA GLY A 77 31.39 13.22 -16.01
C GLY A 77 30.51 12.05 -15.55
N ASP A 78 30.89 11.33 -14.49
CA ASP A 78 30.12 10.23 -13.95
C ASP A 78 28.95 10.70 -13.06
N TYR A 79 28.92 11.99 -12.68
CA TYR A 79 27.96 12.55 -11.76
C TYR A 79 27.24 13.76 -12.34
N ALA A 80 25.98 13.99 -11.90
CA ALA A 80 25.21 15.21 -12.22
C ALA A 80 25.78 16.45 -11.51
N GLY A 81 26.26 16.25 -10.29
CA GLY A 81 26.78 17.31 -9.45
C GLY A 81 27.08 16.85 -8.02
N LEU A 82 27.49 17.79 -7.20
CA LEU A 82 27.58 17.63 -5.76
C LEU A 82 26.48 18.47 -5.09
N ARG A 83 25.68 17.82 -4.27
CA ARG A 83 24.67 18.42 -3.38
C ARG A 83 25.17 18.39 -1.95
N LEU A 84 24.93 19.44 -1.20
CA LEU A 84 25.14 19.48 0.25
C LEU A 84 24.19 20.50 0.89
N TRP A 85 23.89 20.28 2.17
CA TRP A 85 23.15 21.23 2.98
C TRP A 85 24.09 21.93 3.93
N VAL A 86 23.98 23.29 4.02
CA VAL A 86 24.84 24.11 4.87
C VAL A 86 23.97 25.05 5.71
N HIS A 87 24.21 25.04 7.03
CA HIS A 87 23.54 25.91 7.99
C HIS A 87 24.49 27.05 8.40
N GLY A 88 24.04 28.28 8.26
CA GLY A 88 24.86 29.47 8.51
C GLY A 88 25.20 29.74 9.98
N GLY A 89 24.98 28.78 10.89
CA GLY A 89 25.27 28.96 12.32
C GLY A 89 24.47 30.11 12.93
N SER A 90 25.09 30.80 13.91
CA SER A 90 24.44 31.92 14.58
C SER A 90 24.56 33.27 13.82
N ALA A 91 25.48 33.38 12.86
CA ALA A 91 25.80 34.66 12.20
C ALA A 91 25.37 34.72 10.74
N GLY A 92 25.51 33.61 9.97
CA GLY A 92 25.36 33.64 8.51
C GLY A 92 26.45 34.43 7.80
N GLY A 93 26.38 34.48 6.47
CA GLY A 93 27.25 35.31 5.64
C GLY A 93 28.72 34.81 5.51
N GLN A 94 29.01 33.57 5.93
CA GLN A 94 30.36 33.01 5.84
C GLN A 94 30.85 32.96 4.38
N VAL A 95 32.12 33.31 4.16
CA VAL A 95 32.76 33.32 2.84
C VAL A 95 33.54 32.01 2.65
N LEU A 96 32.94 31.08 1.96
CA LEU A 96 33.45 29.73 1.74
C LEU A 96 33.57 29.43 0.25
N HIS A 97 34.52 28.57 -0.11
CA HIS A 97 34.62 27.96 -1.43
C HIS A 97 34.39 26.46 -1.35
N LEU A 98 33.66 25.91 -2.34
CA LEU A 98 33.70 24.51 -2.64
C LEU A 98 34.88 24.23 -3.56
N VAL A 99 35.77 23.34 -3.14
CA VAL A 99 37.02 23.01 -3.84
C VAL A 99 37.07 21.53 -4.12
N PHE A 100 37.46 21.14 -5.34
CA PHE A 100 37.76 19.77 -5.69
C PHE A 100 39.26 19.60 -5.92
N GLN A 101 39.85 18.53 -5.42
CA GLN A 101 41.25 18.19 -5.54
C GLN A 101 41.48 16.84 -6.21
N LEU A 102 42.62 16.70 -6.90
CA LEU A 102 43.20 15.42 -7.29
C LEU A 102 44.61 15.34 -6.68
N GLY A 103 44.76 14.47 -5.70
CA GLY A 103 45.93 14.46 -4.83
C GLY A 103 46.03 15.78 -4.05
N GLN A 104 47.11 16.56 -4.30
CA GLN A 104 47.29 17.87 -3.68
C GLN A 104 47.02 19.06 -4.62
N THR A 105 46.49 18.77 -5.82
CA THR A 105 46.24 19.80 -6.83
C THR A 105 44.75 20.16 -6.87
N THR A 106 44.46 21.46 -6.71
CA THR A 106 43.10 21.96 -6.94
C THR A 106 42.73 21.86 -8.41
N VAL A 107 41.71 21.07 -8.75
CA VAL A 107 41.22 20.89 -10.12
C VAL A 107 39.99 21.76 -10.42
N TYR A 108 39.28 22.19 -9.37
CA TYR A 108 38.16 23.12 -9.48
C TYR A 108 37.88 23.84 -8.17
N SER A 109 37.47 25.11 -8.25
CA SER A 109 37.08 25.91 -7.09
C SER A 109 35.97 26.87 -7.45
N ARG A 110 34.97 27.00 -6.56
CA ARG A 110 33.86 27.93 -6.76
C ARG A 110 33.37 28.52 -5.44
N PRO A 111 33.08 29.85 -5.37
CA PRO A 111 32.46 30.46 -4.21
C PRO A 111 31.13 29.79 -3.86
N LEU A 112 30.93 29.42 -2.60
CA LEU A 112 29.75 28.72 -2.12
C LEU A 112 28.47 29.53 -2.35
N ASN A 113 28.56 30.88 -2.21
CA ASN A 113 27.40 31.77 -2.43
C ASN A 113 26.88 31.80 -3.88
N GLN A 114 27.65 31.26 -4.83
CA GLN A 114 27.17 31.12 -6.24
C GLN A 114 26.40 29.86 -6.49
N ILE A 115 26.37 28.90 -5.54
CA ILE A 115 25.73 27.61 -5.66
C ILE A 115 24.73 27.34 -4.54
N VAL A 116 24.68 28.21 -3.53
CA VAL A 116 23.72 28.14 -2.43
C VAL A 116 22.38 28.77 -2.86
N THR A 117 21.29 28.10 -2.57
CA THR A 117 19.94 28.62 -2.80
C THR A 117 19.74 29.90 -1.98
N GLY A 118 19.46 31.02 -2.69
CA GLY A 118 19.30 32.34 -2.09
C GLY A 118 20.61 33.12 -1.96
N GLY A 119 21.74 32.63 -2.51
CA GLY A 119 23.01 33.38 -2.73
C GLY A 119 23.97 33.42 -1.56
N ALA A 120 23.53 33.46 -0.32
CA ALA A 120 24.42 33.51 0.86
C ALA A 120 23.88 32.60 1.98
N LEU A 121 24.76 32.14 2.86
CA LEU A 121 24.37 31.43 4.07
C LEU A 121 23.56 32.37 4.99
N ALA A 122 22.47 31.88 5.52
CA ALA A 122 21.62 32.65 6.42
C ALA A 122 21.79 32.18 7.87
N ALA A 123 21.79 33.10 8.81
CA ALA A 123 21.82 32.78 10.22
C ALA A 123 20.64 31.93 10.64
N GLY A 124 20.88 30.85 11.38
CA GLY A 124 19.84 29.98 11.90
C GLY A 124 19.07 29.17 10.86
N GLN A 125 19.56 29.06 9.61
CA GLN A 125 18.83 28.38 8.54
C GLN A 125 19.72 27.40 7.76
N TRP A 126 19.13 26.26 7.38
CA TRP A 126 19.69 25.36 6.39
C TRP A 126 19.48 25.92 4.99
N ARG A 127 20.49 25.81 4.15
CA ARG A 127 20.45 26.16 2.72
C ARG A 127 21.04 25.03 1.91
N GLU A 128 20.35 24.67 0.83
CA GLU A 128 20.88 23.75 -0.16
C GLU A 128 21.94 24.44 -1.02
N ALA A 129 23.08 23.75 -1.21
CA ALA A 129 24.09 24.11 -2.20
C ALA A 129 24.18 22.98 -3.24
N PHE A 130 24.16 23.34 -4.53
CA PHE A 130 24.33 22.39 -5.62
C PHE A 130 25.34 22.89 -6.64
N GLN A 131 26.43 22.12 -6.83
CA GLN A 131 27.42 22.34 -7.88
C GLN A 131 27.14 21.37 -9.03
N PRO A 132 26.57 21.82 -10.16
CA PRO A 132 26.40 20.97 -11.34
C PRO A 132 27.76 20.63 -11.97
N PHE A 133 27.88 19.43 -12.52
CA PHE A 133 29.04 18.95 -13.26
C PHE A 133 28.83 18.97 -14.78
N THR A 134 27.73 19.56 -15.22
CA THR A 134 27.39 19.77 -16.63
C THR A 134 27.06 21.24 -16.89
N GLY A 135 27.17 21.69 -18.15
CA GLY A 135 26.90 23.07 -18.53
C GLY A 135 28.14 23.98 -18.60
N ALA A 136 27.91 25.26 -18.89
CA ALA A 136 29.00 26.23 -19.03
C ALA A 136 29.73 26.46 -17.70
N GLY A 137 31.05 26.28 -17.69
CA GLY A 137 31.91 26.45 -16.50
C GLY A 137 31.85 25.30 -15.51
N ALA A 138 31.30 24.14 -15.89
CA ALA A 138 31.34 22.94 -15.09
C ALA A 138 32.79 22.36 -15.00
N PRO A 139 33.13 21.67 -13.89
CA PRO A 139 34.40 20.99 -13.75
C PRO A 139 34.54 19.83 -14.73
N THR A 140 35.79 19.53 -15.14
CA THR A 140 36.11 18.40 -16.04
C THR A 140 37.30 17.61 -15.52
N GLY A 141 37.48 16.38 -15.95
CA GLY A 141 38.55 15.51 -15.50
C GLY A 141 38.17 14.71 -14.27
N THR A 142 39.13 14.48 -13.36
CA THR A 142 38.96 13.61 -12.18
C THR A 142 39.31 14.34 -10.91
N PHE A 143 38.73 13.85 -9.76
CA PHE A 143 39.02 14.32 -8.42
C PHE A 143 39.01 13.15 -7.43
N ASP A 144 39.70 13.30 -6.31
CA ASP A 144 39.72 12.37 -5.18
C ASP A 144 39.48 13.05 -3.83
N GLY A 145 39.14 14.36 -3.87
CA GLY A 145 38.85 15.15 -2.69
C GLY A 145 37.83 16.25 -2.91
N VAL A 146 37.01 16.50 -1.89
CA VAL A 146 36.02 17.58 -1.83
C VAL A 146 36.23 18.37 -0.55
N ILE A 147 36.38 19.70 -0.66
CA ILE A 147 36.69 20.57 0.45
C ILE A 147 35.69 21.72 0.52
N LEU A 148 35.22 22.03 1.70
CA LEU A 148 34.55 23.29 2.01
C LEU A 148 35.55 24.16 2.80
N GLN A 149 36.09 25.22 2.18
CA GLN A 149 37.22 25.96 2.69
C GLN A 149 36.88 27.43 2.95
N ASP A 150 37.35 27.97 4.07
CA ASP A 150 37.36 29.42 4.30
C ASP A 150 38.21 30.17 3.24
N GLN A 151 37.65 31.26 2.74
CA GLN A 151 38.36 32.17 1.80
C GLN A 151 38.36 33.61 2.30
N SER A 152 37.92 33.85 3.53
CA SER A 152 37.90 35.17 4.12
C SER A 152 39.28 35.59 4.70
N GLY A 153 40.10 34.59 5.09
CA GLY A 153 41.36 34.79 5.76
C GLY A 153 41.24 35.30 7.20
N VAL A 154 40.04 35.21 7.78
CA VAL A 154 39.76 35.55 9.18
C VAL A 154 38.86 34.45 9.80
N ASN A 155 38.82 34.41 11.14
CA ASN A 155 37.96 33.49 11.84
C ASN A 155 36.48 33.85 11.63
N GLN A 156 35.65 32.90 11.24
CA GLN A 156 34.23 33.08 11.00
C GLN A 156 33.42 32.27 12.01
N ALA A 157 32.11 32.60 12.16
CA ALA A 157 31.22 31.85 13.02
C ALA A 157 31.03 30.42 12.49
N ALA A 158 30.92 29.47 13.43
CA ALA A 158 30.71 28.06 13.11
C ALA A 158 29.51 27.83 12.21
N ILE A 159 29.64 26.89 11.31
CA ILE A 159 28.60 26.40 10.41
C ILE A 159 28.27 24.93 10.69
N HIS A 160 27.17 24.44 10.12
CA HIS A 160 26.93 22.99 10.08
C HIS A 160 26.73 22.53 8.63
N VAL A 161 27.22 21.31 8.35
CA VAL A 161 27.15 20.68 7.01
C VAL A 161 26.50 19.31 7.16
N ASP A 162 25.61 18.98 6.24
CA ASP A 162 24.89 17.72 6.27
C ASP A 162 24.53 17.25 4.84
N ASP A 163 24.15 15.99 4.70
CA ASP A 163 23.67 15.38 3.44
C ASP A 163 24.57 15.73 2.24
N VAL A 164 25.87 15.43 2.34
CA VAL A 164 26.84 15.67 1.27
C VAL A 164 26.87 14.50 0.30
N VAL A 165 26.40 14.71 -0.95
CA VAL A 165 26.13 13.64 -1.91
C VAL A 165 26.62 14.01 -3.31
N LEU A 166 27.40 13.14 -3.93
CA LEU A 166 27.61 13.14 -5.38
C LEU A 166 26.40 12.51 -6.05
N GLU A 167 25.65 13.32 -6.76
CA GLU A 167 24.48 12.85 -7.51
C GLU A 167 24.89 12.16 -8.80
N ALA A 168 24.23 11.06 -9.12
CA ALA A 168 24.46 10.35 -10.38
C ALA A 168 24.24 11.27 -11.59
N GLY A 169 25.07 11.12 -12.63
CA GLY A 169 25.10 11.98 -13.81
C GLY A 169 23.76 12.09 -14.54
N GLY A 170 23.44 13.30 -15.04
CA GLY A 170 22.12 13.66 -15.62
C GLY A 170 21.94 13.33 -17.11
N GLY A 171 22.63 12.32 -17.63
CA GLY A 171 22.20 11.62 -18.86
C GLY A 171 21.55 10.29 -18.47
N PRO A 172 20.77 9.63 -19.33
CA PRO A 172 20.33 8.28 -18.99
C PRO A 172 21.60 7.46 -18.73
N PRO A 173 21.74 6.82 -17.53
CA PRO A 173 22.92 6.02 -17.26
C PRO A 173 23.06 4.97 -18.35
N PRO A 174 24.27 4.59 -18.80
CA PRO A 174 24.45 3.41 -19.62
C PRO A 174 23.79 2.22 -18.91
N GLY A 175 22.67 1.75 -19.46
CA GLY A 175 21.77 0.80 -18.80
C GLY A 175 20.49 1.44 -18.23
N ALA A 176 20.04 2.61 -18.71
CA ALA A 176 18.71 3.12 -18.41
C ALA A 176 17.65 2.04 -18.66
N VAL A 177 16.75 1.87 -17.71
CA VAL A 177 15.68 0.88 -17.82
C VAL A 177 14.76 1.29 -18.97
N GLN A 178 14.64 0.41 -19.96
CA GLN A 178 13.76 0.62 -21.11
C GLN A 178 12.33 0.30 -20.71
N VAL A 179 11.42 1.24 -20.91
CA VAL A 179 9.97 1.06 -20.69
C VAL A 179 9.25 1.27 -22.01
N SER A 180 8.33 0.37 -22.33
CA SER A 180 7.45 0.51 -23.48
C SER A 180 6.00 0.28 -23.12
N VAL A 181 5.08 0.89 -23.86
CA VAL A 181 3.63 0.73 -23.76
C VAL A 181 3.09 0.23 -25.09
N ASP A 182 2.31 -0.86 -25.03
CA ASP A 182 1.66 -1.42 -26.22
C ASP A 182 0.16 -1.05 -26.23
N LEU A 183 -0.19 -0.01 -26.98
CA LEU A 183 -1.58 0.45 -27.15
C LEU A 183 -2.41 -0.48 -28.03
N GLY A 184 -1.78 -1.34 -28.83
CA GLY A 184 -2.44 -2.35 -29.68
C GLY A 184 -2.71 -3.67 -28.96
N GLY A 185 -2.15 -3.85 -27.76
CA GLY A 185 -2.30 -5.07 -26.97
C GLY A 185 -3.66 -5.20 -26.28
N THR A 186 -3.81 -6.28 -25.52
CA THR A 186 -5.06 -6.57 -24.79
C THR A 186 -5.41 -5.45 -23.83
N ARG A 187 -6.62 -4.93 -23.98
CA ARG A 187 -7.18 -3.89 -23.12
C ARG A 187 -8.07 -4.52 -22.04
N ARG A 188 -7.96 -4.02 -20.84
CA ARG A 188 -8.82 -4.42 -19.71
C ARG A 188 -9.35 -3.19 -19.00
N ALA A 189 -10.67 -3.02 -19.01
CA ALA A 189 -11.31 -1.95 -18.27
C ALA A 189 -11.00 -2.06 -16.78
N ILE A 190 -10.60 -0.95 -16.18
CA ILE A 190 -10.37 -0.86 -14.73
C ILE A 190 -11.69 -0.51 -14.05
N ASP A 191 -12.16 -1.40 -13.15
CA ASP A 191 -13.31 -1.08 -12.30
C ASP A 191 -12.87 -0.06 -11.23
N PRO A 192 -13.49 1.13 -11.14
CA PRO A 192 -13.10 2.13 -10.15
C PRO A 192 -13.26 1.64 -8.70
N ASN A 193 -14.05 0.61 -8.43
CA ASN A 193 -14.23 0.03 -7.10
C ASN A 193 -12.97 -0.63 -6.52
N ILE A 194 -11.87 -0.75 -7.28
CA ILE A 194 -10.58 -1.19 -6.73
C ILE A 194 -9.89 -0.15 -5.85
N TYR A 195 -10.35 1.10 -5.85
CA TYR A 195 -9.77 2.21 -5.10
C TYR A 195 -10.49 2.45 -3.76
N GLY A 196 -11.06 1.42 -3.16
CA GLY A 196 -11.83 1.49 -1.93
C GLY A 196 -11.02 1.32 -0.65
N VAL A 197 -11.67 1.62 0.47
CA VAL A 197 -11.11 1.47 1.83
C VAL A 197 -12.15 0.88 2.78
N ASN A 198 -11.68 0.23 3.85
CA ASN A 198 -12.51 -0.07 5.01
C ASN A 198 -12.59 1.18 5.89
N PHE A 199 -13.79 1.54 6.33
CA PHE A 199 -14.08 2.70 7.18
C PHE A 199 -13.64 4.04 6.55
N GLY A 200 -12.67 4.72 7.16
CA GLY A 200 -12.25 6.07 6.82
C GLY A 200 -13.18 7.15 7.40
N SER A 201 -12.63 8.31 7.72
CA SER A 201 -13.41 9.45 8.20
C SER A 201 -14.23 10.06 7.06
N ASP A 202 -15.32 10.75 7.41
CA ASP A 202 -16.11 11.46 6.41
C ASP A 202 -15.32 12.61 5.77
N ALA A 203 -14.35 13.20 6.50
CA ALA A 203 -13.45 14.22 5.97
C ALA A 203 -12.52 13.65 4.88
N GLN A 204 -11.89 12.51 5.13
CA GLN A 204 -11.07 11.82 4.11
C GLN A 204 -11.90 11.42 2.88
N HIS A 205 -13.15 10.96 3.12
CA HIS A 205 -14.04 10.62 2.03
C HIS A 205 -14.49 11.85 1.23
N ALA A 206 -14.68 12.99 1.87
CA ALA A 206 -14.97 14.26 1.18
C ALA A 206 -13.79 14.75 0.35
N ASP A 207 -12.55 14.53 0.83
CA ASP A 207 -11.33 14.90 0.13
C ASP A 207 -11.04 13.98 -1.06
N LEU A 208 -10.91 12.67 -0.86
CA LEU A 208 -10.49 11.73 -1.90
C LEU A 208 -11.64 11.08 -2.68
N ARG A 209 -12.87 11.16 -2.19
CA ARG A 209 -14.07 10.60 -2.82
C ARG A 209 -13.87 9.13 -3.18
N TYR A 210 -13.49 8.31 -2.19
CA TYR A 210 -13.33 6.87 -2.38
C TYR A 210 -14.55 6.28 -3.07
N PRO A 211 -14.39 5.50 -4.15
CA PRO A 211 -15.53 4.95 -4.88
C PRO A 211 -16.33 3.94 -4.06
N THR A 212 -15.68 3.35 -3.04
CA THR A 212 -16.34 2.41 -2.14
C THR A 212 -15.75 2.47 -0.73
N ARG A 213 -16.63 2.32 0.28
CA ARG A 213 -16.27 2.20 1.69
C ARG A 213 -16.92 0.94 2.25
N ARG A 214 -16.14 0.09 2.90
CA ARG A 214 -16.62 -1.14 3.56
C ARG A 214 -16.72 -0.92 5.07
N SER A 215 -17.84 -1.37 5.64
CA SER A 215 -17.98 -1.64 7.08
C SER A 215 -17.73 -3.13 7.29
N GLY A 216 -16.53 -3.48 7.76
CA GLY A 216 -16.05 -4.86 7.88
C GLY A 216 -15.32 -5.13 9.19
N GLY A 217 -14.60 -6.26 9.25
CA GLY A 217 -13.87 -6.71 10.43
C GLY A 217 -14.72 -7.52 11.40
N ASN A 218 -14.06 -8.12 12.41
CA ASN A 218 -14.67 -9.08 13.33
C ASN A 218 -15.94 -8.58 14.01
N SER A 219 -15.99 -7.30 14.38
CA SER A 219 -17.16 -6.73 15.06
C SER A 219 -18.44 -6.72 14.22
N THR A 220 -18.31 -6.71 12.88
CA THR A 220 -19.47 -6.66 11.98
C THR A 220 -20.15 -8.03 11.80
N THR A 221 -19.43 -9.12 12.07
CA THR A 221 -20.00 -10.49 12.16
C THR A 221 -21.16 -10.56 13.14
N ARG A 222 -21.15 -9.70 14.17
CA ARG A 222 -22.19 -9.63 15.18
C ARG A 222 -22.61 -8.17 15.40
N TYR A 223 -23.45 -7.65 14.50
CA TYR A 223 -24.03 -6.30 14.58
C TYR A 223 -25.56 -6.37 14.68
N ASN A 224 -26.11 -5.76 15.74
CA ASN A 224 -27.55 -5.59 15.91
C ASN A 224 -27.97 -4.21 15.36
N TRP A 225 -28.45 -4.21 14.11
CA TRP A 225 -28.87 -3.00 13.40
C TRP A 225 -30.07 -2.27 14.03
N GLN A 226 -30.89 -2.96 14.84
CA GLN A 226 -32.05 -2.37 15.49
C GLN A 226 -31.67 -1.52 16.71
N PHE A 227 -30.61 -1.94 17.40
CA PHE A 227 -30.13 -1.31 18.63
C PHE A 227 -28.79 -0.59 18.46
N ASP A 228 -28.19 -0.67 17.28
CA ASP A 228 -26.90 -0.09 16.96
C ASP A 228 -25.82 -0.53 17.95
N VAL A 229 -25.60 -1.84 18.01
CA VAL A 229 -24.68 -2.51 18.93
C VAL A 229 -23.86 -3.54 18.18
N HIS A 230 -22.56 -3.51 18.30
CA HIS A 230 -21.67 -4.57 17.82
C HIS A 230 -21.09 -5.40 18.96
N ASN A 231 -20.55 -6.58 18.64
CA ASN A 231 -19.75 -7.36 19.59
C ASN A 231 -18.28 -7.36 19.13
N THR A 232 -17.38 -7.05 20.05
CA THR A 232 -15.95 -6.88 19.78
C THR A 232 -15.19 -8.18 19.56
N ALA A 233 -15.85 -9.32 19.60
CA ALA A 233 -15.22 -10.63 19.43
C ALA A 233 -14.04 -10.85 20.40
N ASN A 234 -13.05 -11.67 20.02
CA ASN A 234 -11.83 -11.85 20.79
C ASN A 234 -10.90 -10.64 20.75
N ASP A 235 -11.14 -9.68 19.87
CA ASP A 235 -10.32 -8.47 19.76
C ASP A 235 -10.38 -7.63 21.04
N TYR A 236 -11.55 -7.67 21.73
CA TYR A 236 -11.69 -6.98 23.01
C TYR A 236 -12.73 -7.65 23.92
N PHE A 237 -12.35 -8.68 24.63
CA PHE A 237 -13.11 -9.33 25.73
C PHE A 237 -14.54 -9.76 25.37
N TYR A 238 -14.86 -10.01 24.10
CA TYR A 238 -16.18 -10.47 23.63
C TYR A 238 -17.34 -9.57 24.12
N GLN A 239 -17.14 -8.27 24.09
CA GLN A 239 -18.08 -7.30 24.64
C GLN A 239 -19.07 -6.79 23.60
N ASN A 240 -20.33 -6.63 24.03
CA ASN A 240 -21.29 -5.82 23.29
C ASN A 240 -21.01 -4.34 23.60
N ILE A 241 -20.76 -3.57 22.57
CA ILE A 241 -20.53 -2.12 22.67
C ILE A 241 -21.60 -1.40 21.84
N PRO A 242 -22.38 -0.48 22.44
CA PRO A 242 -23.32 0.34 21.70
C PRO A 242 -22.60 1.42 20.91
N ASP A 243 -22.99 1.56 19.64
CA ASP A 243 -22.50 2.59 18.74
C ASP A 243 -23.37 3.85 18.81
N GLY A 244 -22.81 5.01 18.56
CA GLY A 244 -23.54 6.28 18.53
C GLY A 244 -24.34 6.61 19.81
N SER A 245 -25.27 7.54 19.68
CA SER A 245 -26.07 8.04 20.82
C SER A 245 -27.23 7.13 21.21
N GLY A 246 -27.70 6.28 20.32
CA GLY A 246 -28.89 5.46 20.48
C GLY A 246 -30.22 6.22 20.32
N GLN A 247 -30.17 7.50 20.00
CA GLN A 247 -31.39 8.27 19.72
C GLN A 247 -31.92 7.93 18.32
N GLY A 248 -33.23 7.89 18.14
CA GLY A 248 -33.86 7.72 16.85
C GLY A 248 -33.69 6.34 16.20
N LEU A 249 -33.24 5.32 16.94
CA LEU A 249 -33.01 3.97 16.43
C LEU A 249 -34.32 3.31 15.91
N PRO A 250 -34.22 2.49 14.85
CA PRO A 250 -33.02 2.14 14.09
C PRO A 250 -32.64 3.15 12.99
N ASN A 251 -33.44 4.20 12.75
CA ASN A 251 -33.26 5.12 11.63
C ASN A 251 -31.97 5.95 11.71
N ASP A 252 -31.56 6.32 12.91
CA ASP A 252 -30.40 7.18 13.13
C ASP A 252 -29.20 6.39 13.71
N SER A 253 -29.09 5.10 13.29
CA SER A 253 -27.94 4.26 13.63
C SER A 253 -26.66 4.75 12.95
N THR A 254 -25.51 4.40 13.53
CA THR A 254 -24.19 4.72 12.96
C THR A 254 -24.04 4.10 11.56
N MET A 255 -24.63 2.94 11.30
CA MET A 255 -24.61 2.30 10.00
C MET A 255 -25.42 3.08 8.95
N ASN A 256 -26.59 3.62 9.31
CA ASN A 256 -27.34 4.51 8.41
C ASN A 256 -26.57 5.83 8.16
N ALA A 257 -25.89 6.39 9.16
CA ALA A 257 -25.02 7.56 8.99
C ALA A 257 -23.86 7.25 8.05
N PHE A 258 -23.22 6.07 8.17
CA PHE A 258 -22.15 5.62 7.28
C PHE A 258 -22.64 5.51 5.82
N VAL A 259 -23.84 4.96 5.59
CA VAL A 259 -24.45 4.90 4.25
C VAL A 259 -24.66 6.31 3.68
N VAL A 260 -25.24 7.21 4.46
CA VAL A 260 -25.51 8.60 4.04
C VAL A 260 -24.22 9.33 3.69
N ALA A 261 -23.21 9.27 4.56
CA ALA A 261 -21.92 9.93 4.35
C ALA A 261 -21.18 9.37 3.13
N THR A 262 -21.22 8.04 2.93
CA THR A 262 -20.60 7.43 1.75
C THR A 262 -21.27 7.86 0.45
N LYS A 263 -22.60 7.83 0.41
CA LYS A 263 -23.39 8.24 -0.77
C LYS A 263 -23.27 9.73 -1.07
N ALA A 264 -23.14 10.59 -0.07
CA ALA A 264 -23.02 12.04 -0.24
C ALA A 264 -21.81 12.46 -1.10
N GLN A 265 -20.76 11.64 -1.12
CA GLN A 265 -19.56 11.85 -1.93
C GLN A 265 -19.51 10.97 -3.20
N GLY A 266 -20.63 10.35 -3.57
CA GLY A 266 -20.73 9.49 -4.75
C GLY A 266 -20.10 8.12 -4.59
N GLY A 267 -19.77 7.70 -3.37
CA GLY A 267 -19.24 6.38 -3.07
C GLY A 267 -20.35 5.34 -2.85
N GLU A 268 -19.97 4.06 -2.89
CA GLU A 268 -20.84 2.92 -2.63
C GLU A 268 -20.48 2.25 -1.29
N PRO A 269 -21.43 2.10 -0.35
CA PRO A 269 -21.19 1.36 0.88
C PRO A 269 -21.26 -0.15 0.63
N LEU A 270 -20.31 -0.91 1.20
CA LEU A 270 -20.36 -2.37 1.34
C LEU A 270 -20.64 -2.70 2.79
N LEU A 271 -21.78 -3.32 3.07
CA LEU A 271 -22.21 -3.66 4.42
C LEU A 271 -22.08 -5.17 4.69
N THR A 272 -21.62 -5.53 5.88
CA THR A 272 -21.50 -6.93 6.31
C THR A 272 -22.81 -7.44 6.90
N ILE A 273 -23.33 -8.52 6.33
CA ILE A 273 -24.50 -9.24 6.82
C ILE A 273 -24.07 -10.38 7.73
N PRO A 274 -24.41 -10.38 9.02
CA PRO A 274 -24.11 -11.47 9.94
C PRO A 274 -24.66 -12.81 9.45
N THR A 275 -23.80 -13.81 9.25
CA THR A 275 -24.20 -15.17 8.86
C THR A 275 -23.95 -16.20 9.96
N ILE A 276 -23.18 -15.88 10.98
CA ILE A 276 -22.88 -16.74 12.15
C ILE A 276 -24.13 -17.21 12.90
N GLY A 277 -25.28 -16.53 12.75
CA GLY A 277 -26.52 -16.91 13.38
C GLY A 277 -26.80 -16.27 14.74
N TRP A 278 -25.93 -15.38 15.20
CA TRP A 278 -26.02 -14.66 16.45
C TRP A 278 -25.74 -13.18 16.27
N VAL A 279 -26.48 -12.31 16.94
CA VAL A 279 -26.22 -10.87 17.04
C VAL A 279 -26.38 -10.41 18.52
N PRO A 280 -25.83 -9.27 18.94
CA PRO A 280 -26.06 -8.74 20.27
C PRO A 280 -27.54 -8.70 20.64
N LYS A 281 -27.85 -8.90 21.93
CA LYS A 281 -29.21 -8.77 22.48
C LYS A 281 -29.83 -7.41 22.15
N ASP A 282 -31.15 -7.33 22.29
CA ASP A 282 -31.94 -6.11 22.17
C ASP A 282 -31.71 -5.19 23.38
N SER A 283 -30.49 -4.77 23.56
CA SER A 283 -30.03 -3.95 24.70
C SER A 283 -28.81 -3.15 24.28
N ARG A 284 -28.71 -1.93 24.80
CA ARG A 284 -27.52 -1.09 24.65
C ARG A 284 -26.62 -1.12 25.91
N GLN A 285 -26.80 -2.12 26.76
CA GLN A 285 -25.92 -2.36 27.90
C GLN A 285 -24.63 -3.05 27.43
N LYS A 286 -23.50 -2.68 28.07
CA LYS A 286 -22.24 -3.41 27.92
C LYS A 286 -22.38 -4.79 28.55
N LEU A 287 -22.28 -5.82 27.73
CA LEU A 287 -22.35 -7.23 28.12
C LEU A 287 -21.10 -7.93 27.60
N TRP A 288 -20.70 -9.05 28.17
CA TRP A 288 -19.51 -9.81 27.77
C TRP A 288 -19.74 -11.32 27.82
N GLY A 289 -19.15 -12.04 26.85
CA GLY A 289 -19.40 -13.47 26.65
C GLY A 289 -18.75 -14.39 27.67
N PHE A 290 -17.72 -13.92 28.38
CA PHE A 290 -16.99 -14.74 29.36
C PHE A 290 -16.91 -14.03 30.72
N SER A 291 -18.04 -14.01 31.45
CA SER A 291 -18.10 -13.48 32.83
C SER A 291 -17.25 -14.34 33.77
N GLN A 292 -16.35 -13.71 34.56
CA GLN A 292 -15.60 -14.42 35.59
C GLN A 292 -16.52 -14.89 36.73
N ALA A 293 -17.57 -14.13 37.05
CA ALA A 293 -18.55 -14.50 38.06
C ALA A 293 -19.34 -15.77 37.65
N LEU A 294 -19.65 -15.94 36.40
CA LEU A 294 -20.41 -17.09 35.90
C LEU A 294 -19.50 -18.30 35.58
N TYR A 295 -18.34 -18.07 34.97
CA TYR A 295 -17.53 -19.13 34.38
C TYR A 295 -16.19 -19.36 35.09
N GLY A 296 -15.88 -18.58 36.12
CA GLY A 296 -14.68 -18.73 36.92
C GLY A 296 -13.50 -17.87 36.46
N ALA A 297 -12.42 -17.93 37.24
CA ALA A 297 -11.25 -17.09 37.05
C ALA A 297 -10.56 -17.28 35.69
N GLN A 298 -10.18 -16.17 35.07
CA GLN A 298 -9.55 -16.12 33.77
C GLN A 298 -8.17 -15.47 33.83
N THR A 299 -7.34 -15.72 32.80
CA THR A 299 -5.95 -15.27 32.75
C THR A 299 -5.85 -13.75 32.65
N LEU A 300 -6.85 -13.10 32.04
CA LEU A 300 -6.92 -11.65 31.89
C LEU A 300 -8.39 -11.20 31.93
N ASP A 301 -8.62 -10.04 32.52
CA ASP A 301 -9.87 -9.29 32.42
C ASP A 301 -9.60 -7.86 31.95
N GLU A 302 -10.68 -7.15 31.62
CA GLU A 302 -10.58 -5.82 31.05
C GLU A 302 -9.86 -4.83 32.01
N CYS A 303 -10.07 -4.90 33.32
CA CYS A 303 -9.39 -4.00 34.25
C CYS A 303 -7.90 -4.33 34.40
N ARG A 304 -7.53 -5.62 34.42
CA ARG A 304 -6.12 -6.04 34.41
C ARG A 304 -5.40 -5.70 33.12
N PHE A 305 -6.10 -5.64 31.99
CA PHE A 305 -5.54 -5.19 30.71
C PHE A 305 -5.02 -3.75 30.79
N TYR A 306 -5.68 -2.89 31.58
CA TYR A 306 -5.27 -1.49 31.79
C TYR A 306 -4.39 -1.27 33.04
N ALA A 307 -3.91 -2.33 33.70
CA ALA A 307 -3.02 -2.18 34.85
C ALA A 307 -1.74 -1.40 34.48
N PRO A 308 -1.16 -0.55 35.36
CA PRO A 308 -1.57 -0.37 36.78
C PRO A 308 -2.69 0.68 37.01
N ASN A 309 -3.21 1.33 35.98
CA ASN A 309 -4.18 2.42 36.10
C ASN A 309 -5.50 2.09 35.36
N PRO A 310 -6.31 1.14 35.86
CA PRO A 310 -7.56 0.76 35.21
C PRO A 310 -8.56 1.92 35.23
N PRO A 311 -9.25 2.21 34.13
CA PRO A 311 -10.27 3.24 34.04
C PRO A 311 -11.54 2.81 34.82
N ASN A 312 -12.28 3.77 35.33
CA ASN A 312 -13.50 3.51 36.13
C ASN A 312 -14.61 2.75 35.37
N TRP A 313 -14.57 2.74 34.04
CA TRP A 313 -15.57 2.08 33.21
C TRP A 313 -15.20 0.62 32.88
N CYS A 314 -13.99 0.14 33.24
CA CYS A 314 -13.58 -1.25 32.98
C CYS A 314 -14.38 -2.23 33.86
N SER A 315 -14.53 -3.44 33.41
CA SER A 315 -15.18 -4.53 34.16
C SER A 315 -14.16 -5.61 34.54
N ALA A 316 -13.93 -5.83 35.79
CA ALA A 316 -13.14 -6.94 36.31
C ALA A 316 -13.84 -8.31 36.08
N ASP A 317 -15.13 -8.31 35.76
CA ASP A 317 -15.88 -9.54 35.39
C ASP A 317 -15.76 -9.90 33.92
N SER A 318 -15.37 -8.96 33.07
CA SER A 318 -15.21 -9.19 31.62
C SER A 318 -13.88 -9.89 31.32
N GLY A 319 -13.92 -11.21 31.19
CA GLY A 319 -12.75 -12.04 30.96
C GLY A 319 -12.44 -12.27 29.49
N ASN A 320 -11.21 -12.75 29.21
CA ASN A 320 -10.73 -13.07 27.85
C ASN A 320 -11.08 -14.48 27.37
N GLY A 321 -11.82 -15.26 28.18
CA GLY A 321 -12.21 -16.62 27.88
C GLY A 321 -11.09 -17.66 28.06
N LEU A 322 -9.90 -17.26 28.53
CA LEU A 322 -8.82 -18.18 28.88
C LEU A 322 -8.84 -18.42 30.39
N CYS A 323 -9.21 -19.63 30.79
CA CYS A 323 -9.42 -19.97 32.20
C CYS A 323 -8.14 -20.40 32.91
N VAL A 324 -8.12 -20.19 34.23
CA VAL A 324 -7.08 -20.68 35.12
C VAL A 324 -7.46 -22.07 35.68
N ASN A 325 -8.72 -22.23 36.13
CA ASN A 325 -9.28 -23.47 36.65
C ASN A 325 -10.81 -23.36 36.70
N GLY A 326 -11.49 -24.44 37.12
CA GLY A 326 -12.93 -24.45 37.34
C GLY A 326 -13.68 -25.44 36.45
N PRO A 327 -15.01 -25.61 36.67
CA PRO A 327 -15.81 -26.60 35.96
C PRO A 327 -16.00 -26.29 34.48
N PHE A 328 -15.90 -25.04 34.09
CA PHE A 328 -15.97 -24.58 32.69
C PHE A 328 -14.60 -24.53 32.01
N CYS A 329 -13.49 -24.93 32.68
CA CYS A 329 -12.14 -24.84 32.18
C CYS A 329 -11.69 -26.14 31.51
N GLN A 330 -11.57 -26.17 30.20
CA GLN A 330 -11.02 -27.30 29.45
C GLN A 330 -9.90 -26.84 28.52
N GLY A 331 -8.72 -27.44 28.65
CA GLY A 331 -7.54 -27.06 27.83
C GLY A 331 -7.15 -25.58 27.95
N GLY A 332 -7.39 -24.95 29.12
CA GLY A 332 -7.10 -23.54 29.35
C GLY A 332 -8.12 -22.56 28.74
N ARG A 333 -9.26 -23.04 28.27
CA ARG A 333 -10.31 -22.23 27.67
C ARG A 333 -11.64 -22.44 28.39
N ILE A 334 -12.45 -21.39 28.53
CA ILE A 334 -13.85 -21.52 28.97
C ILE A 334 -14.62 -22.25 27.88
N VAL A 335 -15.37 -23.28 28.30
CA VAL A 335 -16.32 -24.03 27.45
C VAL A 335 -17.66 -24.15 28.15
N GLY A 336 -18.75 -24.23 27.34
CA GLY A 336 -20.11 -24.38 27.87
C GLY A 336 -20.70 -23.08 28.45
N ASN A 337 -20.14 -21.92 28.08
CA ASN A 337 -20.79 -20.63 28.30
C ASN A 337 -22.10 -20.54 27.50
N ASP A 338 -23.05 -19.74 27.98
CA ASP A 338 -24.33 -19.52 27.29
C ASP A 338 -24.20 -18.38 26.28
N PRO A 339 -24.35 -18.63 24.96
CA PRO A 339 -24.39 -17.57 23.95
C PRO A 339 -25.42 -16.47 24.24
N GLN A 340 -26.50 -16.82 24.94
CA GLN A 340 -27.56 -15.87 25.32
C GLN A 340 -27.17 -14.88 26.42
N ASP A 341 -26.01 -14.99 27.03
CA ASP A 341 -25.51 -13.96 27.94
C ASP A 341 -25.34 -12.61 27.23
N THR A 342 -24.87 -12.63 26.00
CA THR A 342 -24.62 -11.43 25.19
C THR A 342 -25.51 -11.31 23.96
N SER A 343 -26.01 -12.44 23.43
CA SER A 343 -26.52 -12.51 22.05
C SER A 343 -27.93 -13.10 21.98
N LYS A 344 -28.59 -12.85 20.87
CA LYS A 344 -29.87 -13.48 20.46
C LYS A 344 -29.68 -14.18 19.10
N PRO A 345 -30.50 -15.21 18.78
CA PRO A 345 -30.49 -15.82 17.46
C PRO A 345 -30.80 -14.79 16.35
N ALA A 346 -30.07 -14.90 15.24
CA ALA A 346 -30.26 -14.09 14.04
C ALA A 346 -30.56 -15.02 12.83
N PRO A 347 -31.82 -15.43 12.61
CA PRO A 347 -32.24 -16.24 11.48
C PRO A 347 -32.14 -15.45 10.16
N VAL A 348 -32.34 -16.12 9.03
CA VAL A 348 -32.35 -15.50 7.68
C VAL A 348 -33.28 -14.29 7.62
N SER A 349 -34.46 -14.37 8.26
CA SER A 349 -35.43 -13.26 8.33
C SER A 349 -34.90 -12.01 8.99
N TYR A 350 -33.90 -12.12 9.89
CA TYR A 350 -33.22 -10.98 10.50
C TYR A 350 -32.42 -10.16 9.47
N ALA A 351 -31.68 -10.84 8.61
CA ALA A 351 -30.94 -10.19 7.52
C ALA A 351 -31.91 -9.52 6.51
N VAL A 352 -33.00 -10.22 6.14
CA VAL A 352 -34.05 -9.68 5.26
C VAL A 352 -34.69 -8.42 5.88
N ALA A 353 -34.97 -8.43 7.18
CA ALA A 353 -35.55 -7.28 7.88
C ALA A 353 -34.60 -6.08 7.81
N TRP A 354 -33.27 -6.29 7.98
CA TRP A 354 -32.30 -5.22 7.85
C TRP A 354 -32.25 -4.66 6.43
N VAL A 355 -32.18 -5.50 5.38
CA VAL A 355 -32.19 -5.05 4.00
C VAL A 355 -33.48 -4.28 3.67
N ASN A 356 -34.64 -4.73 4.16
CA ASN A 356 -35.90 -3.99 3.99
C ASN A 356 -35.87 -2.61 4.69
N HIS A 357 -35.25 -2.52 5.88
CA HIS A 357 -35.04 -1.24 6.57
C HIS A 357 -34.15 -0.31 5.73
N LEU A 358 -33.01 -0.81 5.21
CA LEU A 358 -32.12 -0.04 4.34
C LEU A 358 -32.81 0.44 3.07
N ARG A 359 -33.63 -0.40 2.44
CA ARG A 359 -34.45 -0.03 1.26
C ARG A 359 -35.48 1.05 1.60
N ALA A 360 -36.15 0.92 2.73
CA ALA A 360 -37.14 1.92 3.17
C ALA A 360 -36.47 3.27 3.48
N ARG A 361 -35.24 3.26 4.00
CA ARG A 361 -34.50 4.45 4.44
C ARG A 361 -33.75 5.14 3.30
N HIS A 362 -33.13 4.37 2.40
CA HIS A 362 -32.22 4.86 1.37
C HIS A 362 -32.71 4.61 -0.07
N GLY A 363 -33.85 3.98 -0.24
CA GLY A 363 -34.35 3.52 -1.54
C GLY A 363 -33.79 2.17 -1.98
N PRO A 364 -34.35 1.59 -3.06
CA PRO A 364 -33.80 0.37 -3.66
C PRO A 364 -32.45 0.62 -4.33
N ALA A 365 -31.64 -0.45 -4.44
CA ALA A 365 -30.30 -0.39 -5.04
C ALA A 365 -30.29 0.18 -6.47
N ALA A 366 -31.30 -0.16 -7.28
CA ALA A 366 -31.48 0.40 -8.63
C ALA A 366 -31.70 1.92 -8.67
N GLN A 367 -32.11 2.52 -7.56
CA GLN A 367 -32.39 3.96 -7.43
C GLN A 367 -31.36 4.67 -6.52
N GLY A 368 -30.18 4.08 -6.33
CA GLY A 368 -29.11 4.69 -5.55
C GLY A 368 -29.08 4.28 -4.07
N GLY A 369 -29.91 3.32 -3.64
CA GLY A 369 -29.84 2.72 -2.32
C GLY A 369 -28.60 1.82 -2.13
N VAL A 370 -28.55 1.07 -1.03
CA VAL A 370 -27.44 0.16 -0.73
C VAL A 370 -27.47 -1.03 -1.69
N ARG A 371 -26.36 -1.23 -2.39
CA ARG A 371 -26.22 -2.29 -3.41
C ARG A 371 -25.36 -3.44 -2.95
N TYR A 372 -24.32 -3.20 -2.16
CA TYR A 372 -23.27 -4.17 -1.88
C TYR A 372 -23.39 -4.74 -0.46
N TYR A 373 -23.38 -6.08 -0.35
CA TYR A 373 -23.51 -6.82 0.88
C TYR A 373 -22.49 -7.95 0.95
N SER A 374 -21.72 -8.00 2.05
CA SER A 374 -20.71 -9.04 2.34
C SER A 374 -21.33 -10.11 3.24
N LEU A 375 -21.12 -11.38 2.91
CA LEU A 375 -21.59 -12.50 3.73
C LEU A 375 -20.62 -12.78 4.87
N ASP A 376 -20.84 -12.09 5.99
CA ASP A 376 -19.99 -12.13 7.16
C ASP A 376 -18.61 -11.45 6.99
N ASN A 377 -17.76 -11.63 7.98
CA ASN A 377 -16.33 -11.33 7.95
C ASN A 377 -15.58 -12.57 8.41
N GLU A 378 -14.77 -13.15 7.54
CA GLU A 378 -13.87 -14.27 7.85
C GLU A 378 -14.57 -15.45 8.57
N PRO A 379 -15.64 -16.01 8.00
CA PRO A 379 -16.48 -17.01 8.69
C PRO A 379 -15.70 -18.24 9.16
N MET A 380 -14.59 -18.58 8.50
CA MET A 380 -13.73 -19.70 8.93
C MET A 380 -13.00 -19.42 10.25
N LEU A 381 -13.03 -18.20 10.78
CA LEU A 381 -12.48 -17.87 12.10
C LEU A 381 -13.52 -17.87 13.23
N TRP A 382 -14.79 -18.18 13.02
CA TRP A 382 -15.84 -18.10 14.05
C TRP A 382 -15.48 -18.83 15.33
N ASN A 383 -14.89 -20.02 15.24
CA ASN A 383 -14.52 -20.83 16.41
C ASN A 383 -13.34 -20.26 17.22
N SER A 384 -12.67 -19.25 16.72
CA SER A 384 -11.61 -18.51 17.42
C SER A 384 -12.05 -17.10 17.79
N THR A 385 -12.49 -16.33 16.80
CA THR A 385 -12.84 -14.91 17.00
C THR A 385 -14.18 -14.73 17.72
N HIS A 386 -15.15 -15.64 17.51
CA HIS A 386 -16.52 -15.60 18.08
C HIS A 386 -16.85 -16.86 18.86
N ARG A 387 -15.88 -17.49 19.51
CA ARG A 387 -16.05 -18.76 20.17
C ARG A 387 -17.03 -18.73 21.37
N ASP A 388 -17.36 -17.55 21.87
CA ASP A 388 -18.41 -17.37 22.90
C ASP A 388 -19.81 -17.74 22.39
N VAL A 389 -20.05 -17.68 21.08
CA VAL A 389 -21.32 -18.06 20.44
C VAL A 389 -21.18 -19.16 19.40
N HIS A 390 -19.95 -19.41 18.89
CA HIS A 390 -19.66 -20.41 17.86
C HIS A 390 -18.34 -21.14 18.14
N PRO A 391 -18.28 -22.03 19.17
CA PRO A 391 -17.03 -22.69 19.56
C PRO A 391 -16.60 -23.83 18.62
N GLN A 392 -17.48 -24.34 17.74
CA GLN A 392 -17.15 -25.38 16.76
C GLN A 392 -16.50 -24.77 15.53
N ALA A 393 -15.49 -25.46 14.99
CA ALA A 393 -14.84 -25.05 13.76
C ALA A 393 -15.79 -25.23 12.56
N PRO A 394 -16.05 -24.17 11.79
CA PRO A 394 -16.98 -24.24 10.64
C PRO A 394 -16.44 -25.13 9.53
N THR A 395 -17.38 -25.76 8.82
CA THR A 395 -17.15 -26.64 7.67
C THR A 395 -17.47 -25.93 6.35
N TYR A 396 -17.13 -26.55 5.22
CA TYR A 396 -17.52 -26.10 3.88
C TYR A 396 -19.04 -25.90 3.78
N ASP A 397 -19.80 -26.92 4.15
CA ASP A 397 -21.28 -26.89 4.04
C ASP A 397 -21.89 -25.84 4.96
N GLU A 398 -21.34 -25.62 6.14
CA GLU A 398 -21.87 -24.62 7.07
C GLU A 398 -21.72 -23.21 6.51
N VAL A 399 -20.51 -22.83 6.08
CA VAL A 399 -20.24 -21.50 5.51
C VAL A 399 -21.10 -21.28 4.27
N TRP A 400 -21.15 -22.27 3.37
CA TRP A 400 -21.98 -22.19 2.16
C TRP A 400 -23.47 -22.04 2.49
N THR A 401 -24.04 -22.92 3.28
CA THR A 401 -25.49 -22.96 3.52
C THR A 401 -25.96 -21.69 4.22
N ARG A 402 -25.24 -21.24 5.25
CA ARG A 402 -25.58 -20.02 5.98
C ARG A 402 -25.50 -18.77 5.09
N GLY A 403 -24.48 -18.68 4.24
CA GLY A 403 -24.30 -17.59 3.29
C GLY A 403 -25.33 -17.62 2.17
N ARG A 404 -25.47 -18.76 1.48
CA ARG A 404 -26.43 -18.94 0.37
C ARG A 404 -27.85 -18.57 0.77
N ASP A 405 -28.33 -19.08 1.90
CA ASP A 405 -29.73 -18.90 2.32
C ASP A 405 -30.04 -17.41 2.57
N ARG A 406 -29.09 -16.67 3.17
CA ARG A 406 -29.21 -15.21 3.35
C ARG A 406 -29.12 -14.46 2.03
N ALA A 407 -28.17 -14.81 1.19
CA ALA A 407 -27.95 -14.17 -0.12
C ALA A 407 -29.20 -14.27 -1.01
N LEU A 408 -29.77 -15.47 -1.14
CA LEU A 408 -30.97 -15.67 -1.94
C LEU A 408 -32.21 -14.96 -1.35
N ALA A 409 -32.34 -14.96 -0.02
CA ALA A 409 -33.42 -14.23 0.65
C ALA A 409 -33.28 -12.70 0.50
N ILE A 410 -32.05 -12.17 0.56
CA ILE A 410 -31.76 -10.75 0.28
C ILE A 410 -32.11 -10.42 -1.16
N LYS A 411 -31.66 -11.20 -2.14
CA LYS A 411 -31.94 -10.97 -3.56
C LYS A 411 -33.45 -11.10 -3.90
N ALA A 412 -34.21 -11.85 -3.12
CA ALA A 412 -35.67 -11.91 -3.27
C ALA A 412 -36.37 -10.59 -2.92
N VAL A 413 -35.81 -9.79 -1.98
CA VAL A 413 -36.37 -8.49 -1.58
C VAL A 413 -35.61 -7.32 -2.22
N GLU A 414 -34.34 -7.49 -2.60
CA GLU A 414 -33.50 -6.52 -3.29
C GLU A 414 -32.80 -7.19 -4.51
N PRO A 415 -33.49 -7.28 -5.66
CA PRO A 415 -32.98 -8.01 -6.84
C PRO A 415 -31.65 -7.45 -7.39
N ASP A 416 -31.37 -6.16 -7.18
CA ASP A 416 -30.15 -5.50 -7.63
C ASP A 416 -29.00 -5.59 -6.61
N ALA A 417 -29.21 -6.27 -5.48
CA ALA A 417 -28.15 -6.55 -4.51
C ALA A 417 -27.01 -7.33 -5.16
N LYS A 418 -25.78 -6.95 -4.83
CA LYS A 418 -24.55 -7.62 -5.20
C LYS A 418 -23.91 -8.20 -3.95
N ILE A 419 -23.72 -9.50 -3.96
CA ILE A 419 -23.33 -10.28 -2.79
C ILE A 419 -21.88 -10.72 -2.93
N PHE A 420 -21.10 -10.51 -1.85
CA PHE A 420 -19.71 -10.91 -1.70
C PHE A 420 -19.60 -12.12 -0.79
N GLY A 421 -18.78 -13.09 -1.16
CA GLY A 421 -18.53 -14.29 -0.37
C GLY A 421 -17.42 -15.17 -1.00
N PRO A 422 -16.82 -16.07 -0.22
CA PRO A 422 -17.07 -16.39 1.19
C PRO A 422 -16.39 -15.47 2.22
N VAL A 423 -15.65 -14.43 1.80
CA VAL A 423 -14.92 -13.47 2.66
C VAL A 423 -13.88 -14.21 3.50
N THR A 424 -12.95 -14.85 2.81
CA THR A 424 -11.90 -15.68 3.43
C THR A 424 -10.90 -14.85 4.24
N TRP A 425 -10.32 -15.41 5.31
CA TRP A 425 -9.34 -14.70 6.14
C TRP A 425 -7.90 -14.73 5.62
N GLY A 426 -7.54 -15.74 4.78
CA GLY A 426 -6.17 -15.86 4.30
C GLY A 426 -5.84 -17.20 3.65
N TRP A 427 -4.54 -17.49 3.53
CA TRP A 427 -4.02 -18.57 2.69
C TRP A 427 -4.59 -19.97 3.02
N CYS A 428 -4.69 -20.34 4.31
CA CYS A 428 -5.25 -21.64 4.70
C CYS A 428 -6.71 -21.81 4.26
N ASP A 429 -7.48 -20.75 4.39
CA ASP A 429 -8.90 -20.72 4.11
C ASP A 429 -9.26 -20.90 2.60
N TYR A 430 -8.28 -20.69 1.72
CA TYR A 430 -8.52 -20.96 0.30
C TYR A 430 -8.53 -22.45 -0.01
N TRP A 431 -7.93 -23.28 0.85
CA TRP A 431 -7.69 -24.70 0.59
C TRP A 431 -8.58 -25.61 1.39
N THR A 432 -8.85 -25.30 2.66
CA THR A 432 -9.58 -26.16 3.59
C THR A 432 -10.55 -25.35 4.45
N SER A 433 -11.38 -26.07 5.23
CA SER A 433 -12.20 -25.47 6.28
C SER A 433 -11.43 -25.26 7.58
N ALA A 434 -12.02 -24.48 8.49
CA ALA A 434 -11.53 -24.41 9.87
C ALA A 434 -11.56 -25.78 10.57
N ALA A 435 -12.53 -26.64 10.24
CA ALA A 435 -12.60 -28.01 10.80
C ALA A 435 -11.37 -28.84 10.41
N ASP A 436 -10.88 -28.74 9.18
CA ASP A 436 -9.64 -29.39 8.74
C ASP A 436 -8.41 -28.70 9.34
N ALA A 437 -8.35 -27.37 9.32
CA ALA A 437 -7.23 -26.61 9.87
C ALA A 437 -7.04 -26.88 11.38
N ALA A 438 -8.12 -27.10 12.12
CA ALA A 438 -8.06 -27.47 13.55
C ALA A 438 -7.37 -28.81 13.80
N LEU A 439 -7.23 -29.66 12.78
CA LEU A 439 -6.45 -30.91 12.83
C LEU A 439 -4.97 -30.71 12.51
N GLY A 440 -4.54 -29.47 12.30
CA GLY A 440 -3.15 -29.10 12.06
C GLY A 440 -2.70 -29.12 10.60
N ASN A 441 -3.62 -29.16 9.63
CA ASN A 441 -3.29 -29.17 8.21
C ASN A 441 -4.13 -28.12 7.44
N CYS A 442 -3.45 -27.13 6.85
CA CYS A 442 -4.06 -26.08 6.02
C CYS A 442 -4.45 -26.55 4.60
N PHE A 443 -4.09 -27.75 4.16
CA PHE A 443 -4.16 -28.11 2.74
C PHE A 443 -4.94 -29.38 2.47
N GLU A 444 -5.18 -30.19 3.50
CA GLU A 444 -5.87 -31.48 3.42
C GLU A 444 -6.67 -31.70 4.69
N GLY A 445 -7.72 -32.53 4.60
CA GLY A 445 -8.46 -32.96 5.75
C GLY A 445 -9.73 -33.71 5.40
N PRO A 446 -10.45 -34.24 6.41
CA PRO A 446 -11.67 -35.00 6.20
C PRO A 446 -12.79 -34.21 5.52
N ASP A 447 -12.96 -32.95 5.88
CA ASP A 447 -14.01 -32.09 5.31
C ASP A 447 -13.72 -31.82 3.82
N ARG A 448 -12.50 -31.41 3.46
CA ARG A 448 -12.08 -31.27 2.06
C ARG A 448 -12.24 -32.59 1.29
N SER A 449 -11.85 -33.73 1.89
CA SER A 449 -11.97 -35.04 1.28
C SER A 449 -13.40 -35.43 1.01
N ALA A 450 -14.34 -35.11 1.94
CA ALA A 450 -15.78 -35.34 1.77
C ALA A 450 -16.36 -34.49 0.62
N HIS A 451 -15.71 -33.40 0.26
CA HIS A 451 -16.07 -32.51 -0.84
C HIS A 451 -15.25 -32.76 -2.13
N GLY A 452 -14.85 -34.01 -2.35
CA GLY A 452 -14.14 -34.46 -3.55
C GLY A 452 -12.68 -33.98 -3.64
N GLY A 453 -12.07 -33.58 -2.54
CA GLY A 453 -10.70 -33.09 -2.46
C GLY A 453 -10.50 -31.70 -3.06
N LEU A 454 -11.57 -30.99 -3.45
CA LEU A 454 -11.46 -29.65 -4.01
C LEU A 454 -11.01 -28.64 -2.94
N PRO A 455 -10.14 -27.68 -3.29
CA PRO A 455 -9.90 -26.51 -2.47
C PRO A 455 -11.21 -25.78 -2.13
N PHE A 456 -11.31 -25.21 -0.92
CA PHE A 456 -12.53 -24.57 -0.47
C PHE A 456 -13.06 -23.51 -1.46
N VAL A 457 -12.20 -22.62 -1.93
CA VAL A 457 -12.59 -21.57 -2.89
C VAL A 457 -13.11 -22.15 -4.20
N GLU A 458 -12.51 -23.21 -4.72
CA GLU A 458 -12.96 -23.85 -5.96
C GLU A 458 -14.30 -24.56 -5.75
N TRP A 459 -14.47 -25.27 -4.63
CA TRP A 459 -15.72 -25.93 -4.27
C TRP A 459 -16.84 -24.88 -4.08
N TYR A 460 -16.54 -23.79 -3.35
CA TYR A 460 -17.50 -22.71 -3.14
C TYR A 460 -18.00 -22.12 -4.46
N LEU A 461 -17.10 -21.80 -5.40
CA LEU A 461 -17.46 -21.35 -6.74
C LEU A 461 -18.31 -22.36 -7.49
N GLN A 462 -18.01 -23.65 -7.39
CA GLN A 462 -18.82 -24.69 -7.99
C GLN A 462 -20.24 -24.67 -7.44
N ARG A 463 -20.42 -24.48 -6.14
CA ARG A 463 -21.74 -24.37 -5.49
C ARG A 463 -22.50 -23.12 -5.95
N VAL A 464 -21.83 -21.98 -6.09
CA VAL A 464 -22.43 -20.73 -6.60
C VAL A 464 -23.12 -20.94 -7.95
N CYS A 465 -22.51 -21.68 -8.85
CA CYS A 465 -23.09 -21.95 -10.17
C CYS A 465 -24.06 -23.14 -10.18
N ALA A 466 -23.88 -24.14 -9.31
CA ALA A 466 -24.72 -25.34 -9.27
C ALA A 466 -26.03 -25.13 -8.49
N GLU A 467 -26.02 -24.28 -7.44
CA GLU A 467 -27.17 -24.06 -6.56
C GLU A 467 -27.76 -22.66 -6.72
N THR A 468 -28.39 -22.42 -7.85
CA THR A 468 -29.10 -21.16 -8.10
C THR A 468 -30.45 -21.13 -7.43
N GLY A 469 -30.91 -19.94 -7.04
CA GLY A 469 -32.26 -19.68 -6.57
C GLY A 469 -33.31 -19.66 -7.71
N PRO A 470 -34.55 -19.34 -7.39
CA PRO A 470 -35.60 -19.18 -8.37
C PRO A 470 -35.21 -18.27 -9.52
N GLY A 471 -35.51 -18.66 -10.75
CA GLY A 471 -35.15 -17.90 -11.96
C GLY A 471 -33.68 -17.97 -12.34
N GLY A 472 -32.91 -18.89 -11.77
CA GLY A 472 -31.45 -19.01 -12.04
C GLY A 472 -30.59 -17.97 -11.33
N VAL A 473 -31.10 -17.31 -10.28
CA VAL A 473 -30.38 -16.27 -9.53
C VAL A 473 -29.23 -16.90 -8.76
N ARG A 474 -28.01 -16.45 -9.03
CA ARG A 474 -26.82 -16.84 -8.25
C ARG A 474 -26.85 -16.21 -6.87
N ALA A 475 -26.48 -16.97 -5.84
CA ALA A 475 -26.37 -16.45 -4.48
C ALA A 475 -25.28 -15.38 -4.36
N VAL A 476 -24.12 -15.59 -4.97
CA VAL A 476 -22.93 -14.76 -4.85
C VAL A 476 -22.55 -14.16 -6.21
N ASP A 477 -22.19 -12.88 -6.23
CA ASP A 477 -21.74 -12.14 -7.41
C ASP A 477 -20.23 -11.96 -7.45
N TYR A 478 -19.59 -11.86 -6.28
CA TYR A 478 -18.15 -11.63 -6.12
C TYR A 478 -17.52 -12.74 -5.29
N LEU A 479 -16.50 -13.39 -5.84
CA LEU A 479 -15.56 -14.17 -5.02
C LEU A 479 -14.74 -13.18 -4.20
N ASP A 480 -14.90 -13.19 -2.89
CA ASP A 480 -14.27 -12.24 -1.98
C ASP A 480 -13.20 -12.91 -1.14
N LEU A 481 -12.00 -12.39 -1.23
CA LEU A 481 -10.82 -12.89 -0.56
C LEU A 481 -10.19 -11.78 0.30
N HIS A 482 -9.58 -12.19 1.42
CA HIS A 482 -8.66 -11.34 2.18
C HIS A 482 -7.24 -11.84 1.99
N TYR A 483 -6.27 -10.95 1.84
CA TYR A 483 -4.88 -11.33 1.73
C TYR A 483 -3.95 -10.30 2.38
N TYR A 484 -3.13 -10.79 3.30
CA TYR A 484 -2.04 -10.04 3.91
C TYR A 484 -0.73 -10.76 3.61
N PRO A 485 0.32 -10.06 3.12
CA PRO A 485 1.62 -10.68 2.90
C PRO A 485 2.18 -11.17 4.22
N GLN A 486 2.68 -12.39 4.21
CA GLN A 486 3.15 -13.02 5.43
C GLN A 486 4.62 -12.67 5.71
N GLY A 487 4.98 -12.66 7.00
CA GLY A 487 6.32 -12.35 7.47
C GLY A 487 6.35 -11.12 8.37
N ALA A 488 7.32 -11.07 9.27
CA ALA A 488 7.41 -10.01 10.26
C ALA A 488 7.44 -8.62 9.61
N ASN A 489 6.52 -7.75 10.01
CA ASN A 489 6.42 -6.34 9.63
C ASN A 489 6.19 -6.06 8.12
N ILE A 490 5.82 -7.09 7.33
CA ILE A 490 5.59 -6.92 5.89
C ILE A 490 4.24 -6.26 5.64
N ASP A 491 3.18 -6.72 6.32
CA ASP A 491 1.81 -6.18 6.19
C ASP A 491 1.65 -4.80 6.85
N GLY A 492 2.44 -4.49 7.89
CA GLY A 492 2.38 -3.21 8.61
C GLY A 492 1.06 -2.98 9.34
N LEU A 493 0.42 -4.04 9.83
CA LEU A 493 -0.85 -3.93 10.57
C LEU A 493 -0.72 -3.10 11.85
N ASP A 494 0.43 -3.12 12.50
CA ASP A 494 0.75 -2.33 13.68
C ASP A 494 1.09 -0.86 13.39
N ASN A 495 1.28 -0.51 12.09
CA ASN A 495 1.73 0.82 11.63
C ASN A 495 3.09 1.28 12.21
N ASP A 496 3.90 0.37 12.73
CA ASP A 496 5.24 0.70 13.22
C ASP A 496 6.21 0.95 12.06
N VAL A 497 6.54 2.24 11.84
CA VAL A 497 7.48 2.66 10.80
C VAL A 497 8.91 2.20 11.13
N ALA A 498 9.31 2.22 12.41
CA ALA A 498 10.69 1.90 12.80
C ALA A 498 11.05 0.45 12.48
N SER A 499 10.15 -0.51 12.76
CA SER A 499 10.36 -1.92 12.42
C SER A 499 9.95 -2.23 10.98
N GLY A 500 8.93 -1.55 10.47
CA GLY A 500 8.37 -1.78 9.13
C GLY A 500 9.21 -1.22 7.98
N GLU A 501 10.13 -0.30 8.23
CA GLU A 501 10.99 0.32 7.20
C GLU A 501 12.47 -0.04 7.38
N GLN A 502 12.81 -1.16 8.02
CA GLN A 502 14.16 -1.72 7.98
C GLN A 502 14.50 -2.20 6.56
N PRO A 503 15.75 -2.06 6.08
CA PRO A 503 16.12 -2.29 4.67
C PRO A 503 15.75 -3.67 4.12
N ASP A 504 15.85 -4.73 4.92
CA ASP A 504 15.47 -6.09 4.54
C ASP A 504 13.95 -6.26 4.45
N VAL A 505 13.20 -5.62 5.37
CA VAL A 505 11.74 -5.58 5.38
C VAL A 505 11.21 -4.81 4.17
N GLN A 506 11.79 -3.63 3.89
CA GLN A 506 11.48 -2.82 2.71
C GLN A 506 11.61 -3.63 1.42
N ALA A 507 12.78 -4.25 1.23
CA ALA A 507 13.07 -5.01 0.03
C ALA A 507 12.13 -6.22 -0.12
N ARG A 508 11.87 -6.96 0.97
CA ARG A 508 10.96 -8.11 0.98
C ARG A 508 9.52 -7.69 0.73
N ARG A 509 9.05 -6.58 1.35
CA ARG A 509 7.71 -6.02 1.11
C ARG A 509 7.46 -5.76 -0.37
N LEU A 510 8.38 -5.08 -1.04
CA LEU A 510 8.22 -4.75 -2.45
C LEU A 510 8.31 -6.00 -3.35
N ARG A 511 9.13 -6.99 -2.99
CA ARG A 511 9.17 -8.27 -3.72
C ARG A 511 7.91 -9.10 -3.52
N SER A 512 7.30 -9.07 -2.32
CA SER A 512 6.10 -9.83 -2.01
C SER A 512 4.86 -9.43 -2.83
N LEU A 513 4.85 -8.25 -3.46
CA LEU A 513 3.82 -7.87 -4.44
C LEU A 513 3.70 -8.90 -5.58
N ARG A 514 4.77 -9.63 -5.88
CA ARG A 514 4.80 -10.71 -6.88
C ARG A 514 3.93 -11.90 -6.48
N GLU A 515 3.62 -12.09 -5.20
CA GLU A 515 2.69 -13.11 -4.71
C GLU A 515 1.30 -12.99 -5.34
N LEU A 516 0.94 -11.81 -5.81
CA LEU A 516 -0.36 -11.57 -6.41
C LEU A 516 -0.47 -12.07 -7.86
N HIS A 517 0.63 -12.09 -8.63
CA HIS A 517 0.53 -12.24 -10.08
C HIS A 517 1.66 -13.04 -10.75
N ASP A 518 2.71 -13.44 -10.02
CA ASP A 518 3.87 -14.11 -10.62
C ASP A 518 3.91 -15.59 -10.22
N ALA A 519 3.63 -16.45 -11.19
CA ALA A 519 3.61 -17.89 -10.96
C ALA A 519 4.98 -18.50 -10.64
N ASN A 520 6.08 -17.77 -10.94
CA ASN A 520 7.45 -18.21 -10.69
C ASN A 520 8.02 -17.66 -9.37
N TYR A 521 7.28 -16.80 -8.67
CA TYR A 521 7.75 -16.25 -7.40
C TYR A 521 7.39 -17.17 -6.25
N THR A 522 8.39 -17.71 -5.60
CA THR A 522 8.24 -18.45 -4.34
C THR A 522 8.13 -17.43 -3.20
N SER A 523 7.08 -17.55 -2.38
CA SER A 523 6.89 -16.66 -1.23
C SER A 523 8.09 -16.73 -0.27
N GLU A 524 8.55 -15.58 0.18
CA GLU A 524 9.63 -15.47 1.18
C GLU A 524 9.12 -15.60 2.63
N SER A 525 7.93 -16.19 2.80
CA SER A 525 7.28 -16.46 4.08
C SER A 525 7.13 -17.96 4.33
N TRP A 526 6.38 -18.33 5.39
CA TRP A 526 6.02 -19.72 5.66
C TRP A 526 5.28 -20.38 4.48
N ILE A 527 4.56 -19.60 3.66
CA ILE A 527 3.85 -20.09 2.48
C ILE A 527 4.83 -20.76 1.50
N GLY A 528 6.03 -20.20 1.33
CA GLY A 528 7.05 -20.75 0.44
C GLY A 528 7.58 -22.12 0.84
N GLN A 529 7.27 -22.58 2.06
CA GLN A 529 7.64 -23.90 2.58
C GLN A 529 6.49 -24.92 2.51
N THR A 530 5.35 -24.54 1.92
CA THR A 530 4.15 -25.39 1.83
C THR A 530 4.08 -26.14 0.50
N ALA A 531 3.04 -26.95 0.33
CA ALA A 531 2.73 -27.62 -0.94
C ALA A 531 2.39 -26.63 -2.09
N TYR A 532 2.08 -25.37 -1.76
CA TYR A 532 1.73 -24.32 -2.71
C TYR A 532 2.62 -23.07 -2.51
N PRO A 533 3.93 -23.17 -2.79
CA PRO A 533 4.92 -22.14 -2.44
C PRO A 533 4.78 -20.85 -3.26
N ASN A 534 4.11 -20.91 -4.40
CA ASN A 534 3.89 -19.79 -5.33
C ASN A 534 2.43 -19.35 -5.26
N PRO A 535 2.09 -18.31 -4.50
CA PRO A 535 0.69 -17.90 -4.32
C PRO A 535 0.01 -17.55 -5.63
N ASN A 536 0.59 -16.65 -6.44
CA ASN A 536 0.02 -16.22 -7.73
C ASN A 536 -1.49 -15.93 -7.61
N LEU A 537 -1.86 -15.25 -6.50
CA LEU A 537 -3.20 -15.20 -5.92
C LEU A 537 -4.28 -14.79 -6.91
N LEU A 538 -4.10 -13.62 -7.57
CA LEU A 538 -5.14 -13.05 -8.44
C LEU A 538 -5.38 -13.91 -9.68
N ARG A 539 -4.30 -14.43 -10.27
CA ARG A 539 -4.40 -15.30 -11.45
C ARG A 539 -4.96 -16.66 -11.10
N ARG A 540 -4.60 -17.21 -9.94
CA ARG A 540 -5.18 -18.45 -9.43
C ARG A 540 -6.68 -18.28 -9.16
N ALA A 541 -7.10 -17.20 -8.49
CA ALA A 541 -8.50 -16.91 -8.24
C ALA A 541 -9.29 -16.72 -9.54
N ARG A 542 -8.72 -16.01 -10.52
CA ARG A 542 -9.36 -15.84 -11.84
C ARG A 542 -9.51 -17.17 -12.57
N ALA A 543 -8.46 -18.00 -12.57
CA ALA A 543 -8.52 -19.35 -13.17
C ALA A 543 -9.57 -20.23 -12.48
N ALA A 544 -9.72 -20.16 -11.15
CA ALA A 544 -10.76 -20.87 -10.43
C ALA A 544 -12.18 -20.38 -10.81
N ILE A 545 -12.37 -19.05 -10.93
CA ILE A 545 -13.62 -18.45 -11.41
C ILE A 545 -13.97 -18.98 -12.82
N ASP A 546 -13.03 -18.87 -13.75
CA ASP A 546 -13.25 -19.27 -15.14
C ASP A 546 -13.57 -20.76 -15.28
N ALA A 547 -12.93 -21.60 -14.44
CA ALA A 547 -13.15 -23.05 -14.46
C ALA A 547 -14.42 -23.49 -13.73
N ARG A 548 -14.84 -22.82 -12.64
CA ARG A 548 -15.90 -23.32 -11.75
C ARG A 548 -17.20 -22.53 -11.86
N CYS A 549 -17.12 -21.20 -12.00
CA CYS A 549 -18.29 -20.33 -12.10
C CYS A 549 -18.00 -19.09 -12.94
N PRO A 550 -17.91 -19.20 -14.27
CA PRO A 550 -17.62 -18.09 -15.15
C PRO A 550 -18.59 -16.92 -14.97
N GLY A 551 -18.06 -15.69 -15.02
CA GLY A 551 -18.81 -14.46 -14.83
C GLY A 551 -18.97 -14.03 -13.37
N THR A 552 -18.50 -14.80 -12.38
CA THR A 552 -18.30 -14.31 -11.02
C THR A 552 -17.17 -13.28 -11.03
N LYS A 553 -17.35 -12.16 -10.32
CA LYS A 553 -16.36 -11.12 -10.19
C LYS A 553 -15.35 -11.46 -9.08
N LEU A 554 -14.17 -10.81 -9.11
CA LEU A 554 -13.12 -11.00 -8.11
C LEU A 554 -13.02 -9.78 -7.20
N ALA A 555 -13.06 -10.01 -5.88
CA ALA A 555 -12.90 -8.98 -4.87
C ALA A 555 -11.79 -9.31 -3.89
N LEU A 556 -11.10 -8.26 -3.38
CA LEU A 556 -10.23 -8.29 -2.21
C LEU A 556 -10.72 -7.22 -1.24
N THR A 557 -11.55 -7.61 -0.27
CA THR A 557 -12.15 -6.63 0.64
C THR A 557 -11.31 -6.36 1.90
N GLU A 558 -10.23 -7.12 2.10
CA GLU A 558 -9.16 -6.75 3.02
C GLU A 558 -7.78 -7.09 2.45
N TYR A 559 -6.90 -6.11 2.50
CA TYR A 559 -5.48 -6.22 2.21
C TYR A 559 -4.71 -5.05 2.82
N LYS A 560 -3.45 -5.24 3.17
CA LYS A 560 -2.54 -4.16 3.59
C LYS A 560 -1.09 -4.57 3.32
N TRP A 561 -0.25 -3.61 2.91
CA TRP A 561 1.18 -3.79 2.65
C TRP A 561 1.98 -2.63 3.25
N GLY A 562 2.43 -2.79 4.48
CA GLY A 562 3.30 -1.84 5.17
C GLY A 562 2.62 -0.72 5.94
N PRO A 563 3.40 0.00 6.77
CA PRO A 563 2.90 1.09 7.60
C PRO A 563 2.54 2.32 6.76
N ASP A 564 1.56 3.09 7.24
CA ASP A 564 0.98 4.21 6.48
C ASP A 564 1.97 5.35 6.20
N ASN A 565 2.88 5.63 7.12
CA ASN A 565 3.94 6.63 6.95
C ASN A 565 5.26 6.04 6.48
N GLY A 566 5.33 4.75 6.17
CA GLY A 566 6.48 4.11 5.57
C GLY A 566 6.55 4.35 4.07
N VAL A 567 7.72 4.74 3.55
CA VAL A 567 7.88 5.00 2.11
C VAL A 567 7.60 3.75 1.27
N THR A 568 8.04 2.56 1.73
CA THR A 568 7.77 1.32 0.99
C THR A 568 6.36 0.79 1.23
N GLY A 569 5.71 1.12 2.35
CA GLY A 569 4.29 0.87 2.56
C GLY A 569 3.43 1.67 1.57
N ALA A 570 3.72 2.96 1.40
CA ALA A 570 3.05 3.81 0.44
C ALA A 570 3.32 3.41 -1.02
N LEU A 571 4.58 3.06 -1.34
CA LEU A 571 4.96 2.58 -2.67
C LEU A 571 4.25 1.28 -3.01
N ALA A 572 4.19 0.32 -2.06
CA ALA A 572 3.45 -0.92 -2.22
C ALA A 572 1.95 -0.65 -2.43
N GLN A 573 1.34 0.23 -1.62
CA GLN A 573 -0.07 0.59 -1.79
C GLN A 573 -0.35 1.18 -3.18
N ALA A 574 0.49 2.10 -3.65
CA ALA A 574 0.31 2.69 -4.97
C ALA A 574 0.46 1.64 -6.09
N GLU A 575 1.42 0.73 -5.98
CA GLU A 575 1.63 -0.31 -6.99
C GLU A 575 0.55 -1.40 -6.95
N LEU A 576 0.00 -1.73 -5.77
CA LEU A 576 -1.15 -2.64 -5.64
C LEU A 576 -2.34 -2.20 -6.48
N LEU A 577 -2.67 -0.91 -6.47
CA LEU A 577 -3.77 -0.37 -7.25
C LEU A 577 -3.53 -0.54 -8.77
N ALA A 578 -2.29 -0.38 -9.23
CA ALA A 578 -1.91 -0.67 -10.61
C ALA A 578 -1.99 -2.17 -10.94
N ILE A 579 -1.53 -3.04 -10.03
CA ILE A 579 -1.62 -4.49 -10.17
C ILE A 579 -3.09 -4.93 -10.24
N PHE A 580 -3.95 -4.42 -9.37
CA PHE A 580 -5.38 -4.76 -9.38
C PHE A 580 -6.03 -4.41 -10.72
N GLY A 581 -5.76 -3.21 -11.26
CA GLY A 581 -6.26 -2.83 -12.58
C GLY A 581 -5.75 -3.74 -13.69
N ARG A 582 -4.45 -4.07 -13.70
CA ARG A 582 -3.84 -4.95 -14.70
C ARG A 582 -4.37 -6.39 -14.62
N GLU A 583 -4.47 -6.95 -13.43
CA GLU A 583 -4.93 -8.34 -13.22
C GLU A 583 -6.47 -8.48 -13.22
N GLY A 584 -7.20 -7.35 -13.32
CA GLY A 584 -8.66 -7.33 -13.45
C GLY A 584 -9.40 -7.70 -12.16
N VAL A 585 -8.94 -7.18 -11.04
CA VAL A 585 -9.74 -7.17 -9.82
C VAL A 585 -10.95 -6.25 -10.04
N ASP A 586 -12.13 -6.69 -9.63
CA ASP A 586 -13.38 -5.95 -9.86
C ASP A 586 -13.77 -5.09 -8.64
N TYR A 587 -13.18 -5.37 -7.46
CA TYR A 587 -13.49 -4.63 -6.22
C TYR A 587 -12.36 -4.83 -5.21
N ALA A 588 -11.95 -3.76 -4.54
CA ALA A 588 -10.95 -3.89 -3.47
C ALA A 588 -11.13 -2.81 -2.40
N THR A 589 -10.94 -3.17 -1.12
CA THR A 589 -10.95 -2.21 -0.01
C THR A 589 -9.77 -2.46 0.92
N ARG A 590 -8.88 -1.48 1.04
CA ARG A 590 -7.73 -1.57 1.95
C ARG A 590 -8.16 -1.63 3.42
N TRP A 591 -7.50 -2.39 4.23
CA TRP A 591 -7.68 -2.45 5.68
C TRP A 591 -6.64 -1.59 6.42
N VAL A 592 -7.00 -0.50 7.09
CA VAL A 592 -8.20 0.35 7.01
C VAL A 592 -7.88 1.52 6.09
N ALA A 593 -8.77 2.55 5.98
CA ALA A 593 -8.37 3.80 5.34
C ALA A 593 -7.03 4.27 5.92
N PRO A 594 -6.08 4.76 5.10
CA PRO A 594 -4.80 5.25 5.61
C PRO A 594 -4.98 6.36 6.64
N VAL A 595 -4.00 6.54 7.52
CA VAL A 595 -3.97 7.71 8.42
C VAL A 595 -4.00 8.98 7.57
N ASP A 596 -4.81 9.94 7.96
CA ASP A 596 -4.98 11.23 7.29
C ASP A 596 -3.63 11.95 7.10
N GLY A 597 -3.35 12.41 5.88
CA GLY A 597 -2.09 13.04 5.50
C GLY A 597 -0.88 12.11 5.38
N SER A 598 -1.07 10.78 5.56
CA SER A 598 0.03 9.81 5.46
C SER A 598 0.52 9.59 4.03
N LEU A 599 1.71 9.00 3.89
CA LEU A 599 2.25 8.60 2.59
C LEU A 599 1.34 7.58 1.87
N ALA A 600 0.72 6.66 2.61
CA ALA A 600 -0.23 5.69 2.04
C ALA A 600 -1.53 6.36 1.56
N GLU A 601 -1.98 7.45 2.18
CA GLU A 601 -3.10 8.24 1.65
C GLU A 601 -2.71 8.94 0.35
N HIS A 602 -1.50 9.46 0.25
CA HIS A 602 -0.97 10.01 -0.99
C HIS A 602 -0.88 8.97 -2.13
N ALA A 603 -0.73 7.68 -1.79
CA ALA A 603 -0.84 6.61 -2.78
C ALA A 603 -2.25 6.53 -3.39
N PHE A 604 -3.31 6.69 -2.60
CA PHE A 604 -4.68 6.80 -3.13
C PHE A 604 -4.91 8.12 -3.88
N ARG A 605 -4.37 9.24 -3.39
CA ARG A 605 -4.45 10.54 -4.07
C ARG A 605 -3.90 10.46 -5.50
N MET A 606 -2.82 9.74 -5.73
CA MET A 606 -2.24 9.52 -7.07
C MET A 606 -3.27 8.95 -8.08
N TYR A 607 -4.29 8.21 -7.61
CA TYR A 607 -5.32 7.61 -8.48
C TYR A 607 -6.65 8.34 -8.45
N LEU A 608 -6.99 8.97 -7.34
CA LEU A 608 -8.31 9.57 -7.13
C LEU A 608 -8.35 11.08 -7.34
N ASP A 609 -7.20 11.75 -7.16
CA ASP A 609 -7.10 13.22 -7.19
C ASP A 609 -5.64 13.65 -7.44
N TYR A 610 -5.04 13.20 -8.55
CA TYR A 610 -3.60 13.40 -8.76
C TYR A 610 -3.21 14.87 -8.96
N ASP A 611 -4.14 15.72 -9.40
CA ASP A 611 -3.90 17.13 -9.75
C ASP A 611 -4.57 18.14 -8.79
N GLY A 612 -5.25 17.65 -7.74
CA GLY A 612 -6.01 18.51 -6.82
C GLY A 612 -7.36 18.99 -7.37
N ALA A 613 -7.77 18.50 -8.54
CA ALA A 613 -9.05 18.80 -9.18
C ALA A 613 -10.01 17.60 -9.25
N HIS A 614 -9.72 16.57 -8.43
CA HIS A 614 -10.40 15.27 -8.42
C HIS A 614 -10.33 14.50 -9.74
N THR A 615 -9.27 14.76 -10.54
CA THR A 615 -9.02 13.96 -11.74
C THR A 615 -8.51 12.59 -11.36
N ARG A 616 -9.14 11.54 -11.91
CA ARG A 616 -8.89 10.15 -11.57
C ARG A 616 -8.08 9.43 -12.65
N VAL A 617 -7.33 8.41 -12.23
CA VAL A 617 -6.74 7.44 -13.16
C VAL A 617 -7.81 6.44 -13.55
N LEU A 618 -8.47 6.69 -14.67
CA LEU A 618 -9.54 5.87 -15.24
C LEU A 618 -9.24 5.51 -16.69
N GLY A 619 -9.75 4.39 -17.16
CA GLY A 619 -9.58 3.87 -18.52
C GLY A 619 -9.31 2.38 -18.53
N ASP A 620 -8.65 1.90 -19.58
CA ASP A 620 -8.27 0.52 -19.73
C ASP A 620 -6.79 0.33 -19.36
N SER A 621 -6.49 -0.67 -18.56
CA SER A 621 -5.12 -1.16 -18.44
C SER A 621 -4.67 -1.73 -19.78
N VAL A 622 -3.52 -1.26 -20.27
CA VAL A 622 -2.86 -1.76 -21.50
C VAL A 622 -1.48 -2.29 -21.15
N PRO A 623 -0.91 -3.23 -21.96
CA PRO A 623 0.39 -3.79 -21.64
C PRO A 623 1.49 -2.72 -21.58
N ALA A 624 2.27 -2.78 -20.53
CA ALA A 624 3.50 -2.03 -20.36
C ALA A 624 4.62 -2.99 -19.95
N SER A 625 5.82 -2.75 -20.40
CA SER A 625 6.98 -3.58 -20.09
C SER A 625 8.15 -2.75 -19.58
N SER A 626 8.96 -3.36 -18.72
CA SER A 626 10.20 -2.82 -18.19
C SER A 626 11.33 -3.82 -18.43
N SER A 627 12.49 -3.37 -18.89
CA SER A 627 13.68 -4.22 -19.07
C SER A 627 14.27 -4.70 -17.74
N ASP A 628 13.87 -4.08 -16.61
CA ASP A 628 14.20 -4.49 -15.23
C ASP A 628 12.91 -4.57 -14.40
N ALA A 629 12.03 -5.50 -14.76
CA ALA A 629 10.74 -5.66 -14.10
C ALA A 629 10.84 -6.07 -12.62
N ALA A 630 12.01 -6.51 -12.14
CA ALA A 630 12.23 -6.82 -10.73
C ALA A 630 12.33 -5.54 -9.89
N MET A 631 13.03 -4.52 -10.39
CA MET A 631 13.31 -3.27 -9.65
C MET A 631 12.49 -2.08 -10.14
N LEU A 632 11.94 -2.14 -11.35
CA LEU A 632 11.09 -1.07 -11.91
C LEU A 632 9.77 -1.65 -12.40
N GLY A 633 8.68 -1.37 -11.67
CA GLY A 633 7.31 -1.63 -12.12
C GLY A 633 6.89 -0.60 -13.17
N ALA A 634 6.23 -1.05 -14.24
CA ALA A 634 5.67 -0.19 -15.27
C ALA A 634 4.23 -0.62 -15.61
N TYR A 635 3.32 0.33 -15.59
CA TYR A 635 1.88 0.13 -15.86
C TYR A 635 1.37 1.27 -16.73
N ALA A 636 0.38 0.99 -17.55
CA ALA A 636 -0.22 2.01 -18.39
C ALA A 636 -1.75 1.91 -18.36
N VAL A 637 -2.39 3.07 -18.32
CA VAL A 637 -3.84 3.22 -18.35
C VAL A 637 -4.19 4.16 -19.51
N ASP A 638 -4.86 3.61 -20.50
CA ASP A 638 -5.26 4.32 -21.69
C ASP A 638 -6.74 4.71 -21.63
N GLN A 639 -6.99 6.00 -21.68
CA GLN A 639 -8.33 6.53 -21.82
C GLN A 639 -8.58 6.86 -23.30
N VAL A 640 -9.49 6.14 -23.92
CA VAL A 640 -9.84 6.37 -25.34
C VAL A 640 -10.30 7.82 -25.54
N GLY A 641 -9.65 8.55 -26.45
CA GLY A 641 -9.92 9.97 -26.69
C GLY A 641 -9.38 10.91 -25.60
N GLY A 642 -8.66 10.41 -24.61
CA GLY A 642 -8.05 11.16 -23.53
C GLY A 642 -6.54 10.93 -23.42
N PRO A 643 -5.92 11.33 -22.29
CA PRO A 643 -4.51 11.14 -22.05
C PRO A 643 -4.15 9.66 -21.82
N LEU A 644 -2.91 9.29 -22.16
CA LEU A 644 -2.27 8.07 -21.68
C LEU A 644 -1.64 8.36 -20.33
N ARG A 645 -1.89 7.50 -19.35
CA ARG A 645 -1.26 7.56 -18.02
C ARG A 645 -0.28 6.43 -17.89
N VAL A 646 0.98 6.75 -17.54
CA VAL A 646 2.03 5.74 -17.30
C VAL A 646 2.47 5.86 -15.85
N LEU A 647 2.42 4.75 -15.13
CA LEU A 647 2.85 4.66 -13.74
C LEU A 647 4.15 3.87 -13.66
N LEU A 648 5.15 4.46 -13.04
CA LEU A 648 6.50 3.90 -12.89
C LEU A 648 6.83 3.78 -11.40
N PHE A 649 7.24 2.58 -10.96
CA PHE A 649 7.53 2.27 -9.57
C PHE A 649 8.98 1.85 -9.41
N ASN A 650 9.83 2.75 -8.90
CA ASN A 650 11.22 2.41 -8.54
C ASN A 650 11.24 1.71 -7.17
N ARG A 651 11.39 0.37 -7.19
CA ARG A 651 11.47 -0.47 -6.00
C ARG A 651 12.88 -0.58 -5.41
N SER A 652 13.85 0.08 -6.04
CA SER A 652 15.24 0.14 -5.56
C SER A 652 15.39 1.29 -4.55
N PRO A 653 16.25 1.17 -3.54
CA PRO A 653 16.65 2.30 -2.71
C PRO A 653 17.46 3.35 -3.48
N SER A 654 17.96 3.01 -4.66
CA SER A 654 18.81 3.88 -5.48
C SER A 654 18.02 4.58 -6.58
N VAL A 655 18.50 5.73 -6.99
CA VAL A 655 18.02 6.46 -8.19
C VAL A 655 18.14 5.57 -9.43
N ARG A 656 17.16 5.65 -10.32
CA ARG A 656 17.11 4.92 -11.59
C ARG A 656 16.87 5.85 -12.77
N GLY A 657 17.68 5.73 -13.82
CA GLY A 657 17.38 6.28 -15.13
C GLY A 657 16.37 5.40 -15.86
N VAL A 658 15.42 6.02 -16.55
CA VAL A 658 14.37 5.34 -17.32
C VAL A 658 14.26 6.00 -18.69
N GLU A 659 14.12 5.21 -19.73
CA GLU A 659 13.73 5.65 -21.07
C GLU A 659 12.37 5.06 -21.42
N LEU A 660 11.35 5.92 -21.44
CA LEU A 660 10.02 5.55 -21.88
C LEU A 660 9.91 5.74 -23.40
N ALA A 661 9.68 4.67 -24.13
CA ALA A 661 9.45 4.75 -25.56
C ALA A 661 8.13 5.46 -25.88
N LEU A 662 8.21 6.50 -26.70
CA LEU A 662 7.06 7.30 -27.18
C LEU A 662 6.68 6.95 -28.63
N ALA A 663 7.42 6.04 -29.28
CA ALA A 663 7.18 5.65 -30.67
C ALA A 663 5.75 5.13 -30.86
N GLY A 664 5.00 5.72 -31.80
CA GLY A 664 3.59 5.39 -32.03
C GLY A 664 2.57 6.01 -31.08
N LEU A 665 3.00 6.82 -30.10
CA LEU A 665 2.10 7.40 -29.10
C LEU A 665 1.51 8.75 -29.49
N SER A 666 1.88 9.40 -30.59
CA SER A 666 1.47 10.77 -30.92
C SER A 666 1.56 11.74 -29.73
N ALA A 667 2.57 11.54 -28.87
CA ALA A 667 2.74 12.29 -27.64
C ALA A 667 3.16 13.73 -27.95
N GLN A 668 2.46 14.73 -27.37
CA GLN A 668 2.78 16.13 -27.57
C GLN A 668 3.35 16.79 -26.35
N ARG A 669 2.72 16.55 -25.21
CA ARG A 669 3.09 17.17 -23.93
C ARG A 669 2.83 16.17 -22.81
N TRP A 670 3.53 16.36 -21.69
CA TRP A 670 3.31 15.54 -20.50
C TRP A 670 3.42 16.34 -19.21
N SER A 671 2.70 15.89 -18.20
CA SER A 671 2.86 16.34 -16.82
C SER A 671 3.15 15.13 -15.93
N GLY A 672 3.80 15.36 -14.79
CA GLY A 672 4.22 14.29 -13.89
C GLY A 672 3.96 14.60 -12.43
N TRP A 673 3.53 13.59 -11.68
CA TRP A 673 3.37 13.61 -10.22
C TRP A 673 4.17 12.49 -9.59
N ARG A 674 4.67 12.73 -8.38
CA ARG A 674 5.55 11.77 -7.71
C ARG A 674 5.19 11.62 -6.24
N LEU A 675 5.13 10.36 -5.80
CA LEU A 675 5.13 9.94 -4.41
C LEU A 675 6.51 9.40 -4.04
N SER A 676 7.07 9.89 -2.93
CA SER A 676 8.36 9.46 -2.39
C SER A 676 8.37 9.64 -0.87
N GLY A 677 9.50 9.37 -0.20
CA GLY A 677 9.64 9.64 1.23
C GLY A 677 9.45 11.11 1.63
N SER A 678 9.59 12.04 0.69
CA SER A 678 9.32 13.48 0.90
C SER A 678 7.85 13.89 0.69
N GLY A 679 6.95 12.94 0.44
CA GLY A 679 5.53 13.20 0.20
C GLY A 679 5.12 13.10 -1.27
N TYR A 680 4.02 13.78 -1.61
CA TYR A 680 3.41 13.79 -2.95
C TYR A 680 3.48 15.18 -3.56
N ALA A 681 3.99 15.28 -4.79
CA ALA A 681 4.12 16.56 -5.48
C ALA A 681 4.06 16.40 -7.00
N GLN A 682 3.64 17.48 -7.69
CA GLN A 682 3.85 17.64 -9.13
C GLN A 682 5.35 17.89 -9.39
N VAL A 683 5.94 17.10 -10.30
CA VAL A 683 7.38 17.16 -10.63
C VAL A 683 7.65 17.67 -12.05
N ALA A 684 6.62 17.69 -12.87
CA ALA A 684 6.66 18.28 -14.22
C ALA A 684 5.29 18.82 -14.59
N ASP A 685 5.25 19.95 -15.27
CA ASP A 685 4.02 20.54 -15.77
C ASP A 685 4.15 20.86 -17.25
N ASN A 686 3.24 20.31 -18.04
CA ASN A 686 3.01 20.61 -19.45
C ASN A 686 4.30 20.65 -20.29
N GLN A 687 5.25 19.74 -20.02
CA GLN A 687 6.53 19.68 -20.73
C GLN A 687 6.34 19.15 -22.16
N PRO A 688 7.12 19.63 -23.17
CA PRO A 688 7.06 19.09 -24.50
C PRO A 688 7.57 17.65 -24.51
N ALA A 689 6.86 16.75 -25.20
CA ALA A 689 7.30 15.40 -25.49
C ALA A 689 8.02 15.40 -26.84
N ALA A 690 9.31 15.67 -26.83
CA ALA A 690 10.12 15.74 -28.04
C ALA A 690 10.94 14.46 -28.23
N GLY A 691 10.95 13.91 -29.46
CA GLY A 691 11.74 12.73 -29.79
C GLY A 691 11.02 11.39 -29.64
N ALA A 692 11.75 10.30 -29.86
CA ALA A 692 11.22 8.93 -29.82
C ALA A 692 11.13 8.36 -28.41
N THR A 693 11.79 8.97 -27.44
CA THR A 693 11.84 8.52 -26.02
C THR A 693 11.72 9.70 -25.07
N LEU A 694 11.16 9.43 -23.90
CA LEU A 694 11.17 10.35 -22.75
C LEU A 694 12.15 9.82 -21.70
N ALA A 695 13.25 10.54 -21.49
CA ALA A 695 14.23 10.22 -20.46
C ALA A 695 13.79 10.79 -19.12
N LEU A 696 13.83 9.95 -18.08
CA LEU A 696 13.39 10.28 -16.72
C LEU A 696 14.42 9.81 -15.71
N THR A 697 14.47 10.51 -14.58
CA THR A 697 15.21 10.08 -13.39
C THR A 697 14.22 9.85 -12.25
N LEU A 698 14.20 8.65 -11.69
CA LEU A 698 13.31 8.25 -10.61
C LEU A 698 14.12 8.11 -9.32
N PRO A 699 13.80 8.87 -8.26
CA PRO A 699 14.41 8.67 -6.94
C PRO A 699 14.23 7.23 -6.44
N GLY A 700 15.08 6.82 -5.48
CA GLY A 700 14.87 5.56 -4.78
C GLY A 700 13.51 5.50 -4.10
N TYR A 701 12.89 4.33 -4.06
CA TYR A 701 11.56 4.10 -3.47
C TYR A 701 10.55 5.19 -3.84
N SER A 702 10.24 5.31 -5.13
CA SER A 702 9.29 6.31 -5.62
C SER A 702 8.29 5.75 -6.62
N ALA A 703 7.07 6.29 -6.61
CA ALA A 703 6.07 6.11 -7.65
C ALA A 703 5.93 7.39 -8.46
N THR A 704 5.92 7.31 -9.77
CA THR A 704 5.74 8.47 -10.66
C THR A 704 4.60 8.19 -11.63
N LEU A 705 3.60 9.07 -11.62
CA LEU A 705 2.51 9.11 -12.61
C LEU A 705 2.88 10.13 -13.69
N LEU A 706 2.91 9.69 -14.94
CA LEU A 706 3.01 10.52 -16.12
C LEU A 706 1.65 10.60 -16.79
N VAL A 707 1.18 11.81 -17.07
CA VAL A 707 -0.03 12.07 -17.86
C VAL A 707 0.40 12.64 -19.19
N ILE A 708 0.26 11.85 -20.25
CA ILE A 708 0.76 12.16 -21.61
C ILE A 708 -0.43 12.59 -22.44
N ALA A 709 -0.46 13.87 -22.81
CA ALA A 709 -1.43 14.41 -23.75
C ALA A 709 -1.09 13.93 -25.17
N ARG A 710 -2.10 13.50 -25.90
CA ARG A 710 -2.00 13.02 -27.28
C ARG A 710 -2.87 13.89 -28.18
N ASP A 711 -2.54 13.94 -29.47
CA ASP A 711 -3.44 14.50 -30.47
C ASP A 711 -4.78 13.77 -30.42
N ALA A 712 -5.87 14.50 -30.50
CA ALA A 712 -7.14 13.87 -30.81
C ALA A 712 -6.97 13.13 -32.14
N ILE A 713 -7.16 11.82 -32.14
CA ILE A 713 -7.22 11.05 -33.40
C ILE A 713 -8.36 11.68 -34.19
N ALA A 714 -8.03 12.40 -35.25
CA ALA A 714 -9.06 12.95 -36.16
C ALA A 714 -9.95 11.76 -36.54
N PRO A 715 -11.29 11.87 -36.38
CA PRO A 715 -12.15 10.76 -36.80
C PRO A 715 -11.82 10.45 -38.25
N ASN A 716 -11.60 9.17 -38.54
CA ASN A 716 -11.29 8.70 -39.88
C ASN A 716 -12.50 9.03 -40.78
N ILE A 717 -12.45 10.19 -41.44
CA ILE A 717 -13.53 10.71 -42.30
C ILE A 717 -13.71 9.86 -43.58
N PHE A 718 -12.87 8.82 -43.72
CA PHE A 718 -12.87 7.94 -44.90
C PHE A 718 -13.41 6.52 -44.66
N ALA A 719 -14.20 6.31 -43.59
CA ALA A 719 -14.85 5.01 -43.33
C ALA A 719 -16.23 4.83 -43.99
N ASN A 720 -16.68 5.77 -44.84
CA ASN A 720 -17.86 5.58 -45.69
C ASN A 720 -17.41 5.81 -47.11
N GLY A 721 -16.96 4.69 -47.74
CA GLY A 721 -16.83 4.63 -49.18
C GLY A 721 -18.15 4.94 -49.85
N PHE A 722 -18.07 5.74 -50.89
CA PHE A 722 -19.12 5.89 -51.85
C PHE A 722 -19.51 4.50 -52.41
N GLU A 723 -20.77 4.08 -52.19
CA GLU A 723 -21.65 3.46 -53.17
C GLU A 723 -23.11 3.75 -52.78
#